data_95b96b6d35207c4be8ebb8edc5bb4075
#
_entry.id   95b96b6d35207c4be8ebb8edc5bb4075
#
_cell.length_a   1.000
_cell.length_b   1.000
_cell.length_c   1.000
_cell.angle_alpha   90.00
_cell.angle_beta   90.00
_cell.angle_gamma   90.00
#
_symmetry.space_group_name_H-M   'P 1'
#
loop_
_entity.id
_entity.type
_entity.pdbx_description
1 polymer ?
#
loop_
_entity_poly.entity_id
_entity_poly.type
_entity_poly.pdbx_seq_one_letter_code
_entity_poly.pdbx_strand_id
1 'polypeptide(L)'
;MKLIPLIILQLLSFAVSAQILTGTVMGHDGVLEGASVVALAEGNKTLAFSITDDNGRYELVIATGKTVESLNISYMGYKKKTILMSEVKNGMTITLENGDFKLKEVKVKADRIVQHQDTITYSVAGFKQEQDRSIADVISKMPGMEVKDNGQIFYQGKPIDKFYIEGLDLMGNQYGVASSNLSANKVQDVQVLENHQPVKSLRGISFSDQAALNIVLKDEAKVVWNGVADLGTGYGDDFLYDNRLLAMRFNKKFQTLMMYKNNNSGKNIAQEVIDLVTLLNGHSRSEEGLLHMMQAGNASLSSKRYTFNNSHLLAGNWLWKTGKDSDFRLQGNGFIDKENMRDYTSSTYITLADLPVVTEEQIVTNHRSEWKGEASYQMNGNNTFVRDNLKGYADFNDSKGLMLLQDQRTDMLIKPNKRYITNDFELSHTNAQKNVYDFRSYLSYNYLPGQVLTINNQTEHLNLRFFSTQNSLRFRKRLAKHYLNNQIGADYDSQNIGVAMDNENEADNTYRLSQLYWTPSMSFNFADHKVEGSVKVCYAHQSYRESSSDHILLDPSLRWNWKATSLSDFSARLSYSNRPLMGKAIYDTPIFTGYRTQKSGRGETDITHTLSVTASYKYTNPISGTFFNIAPIYKRSMGNILYKTVLNSDIYTMEASEQESTTTTKGVSSRYSKSFGWAKTVLDLSASYMMTDYGLLAMDKVNKGRMHSSVLSFNYSLRPIRVLSLEGKSSAIISKQENRSLKNMSSGSITDWNHSLDLHVFPKKGWMISVKNELFDSSERSIDVNYFCDLSLSYKSKSWEIAFDGNNIFGTSEFERRILGNTIETYSVTRLRPREFIVKVCFGN
;
A
#
# COMPACT_ATOMS: atom_id res chain seq x y z
N MET A 1 -32.58 -9.87 -30.44
CA MET A 1 -31.25 -10.55 -30.36
C MET A 1 -30.57 -10.83 -31.70
N LYS A 2 -30.88 -10.11 -32.80
CA LYS A 2 -30.25 -10.36 -34.12
C LYS A 2 -29.41 -9.18 -34.66
N LEU A 3 -29.20 -8.13 -33.88
CA LEU A 3 -28.48 -6.90 -34.27
C LEU A 3 -27.06 -6.78 -33.67
N ILE A 4 -26.73 -7.55 -32.62
CA ILE A 4 -25.43 -7.48 -31.98
C ILE A 4 -24.26 -8.02 -32.84
N PRO A 5 -24.38 -9.14 -33.60
CA PRO A 5 -23.28 -9.60 -34.45
C PRO A 5 -22.99 -8.71 -35.66
N LEU A 6 -23.96 -7.89 -36.11
CA LEU A 6 -23.77 -7.01 -37.25
C LEU A 6 -23.01 -5.73 -36.88
N ILE A 7 -23.15 -5.24 -35.64
CA ILE A 7 -22.40 -4.09 -35.14
C ILE A 7 -20.92 -4.48 -34.87
N ILE A 8 -20.65 -5.70 -34.44
CA ILE A 8 -19.29 -6.21 -34.24
C ILE A 8 -18.58 -6.41 -35.60
N LEU A 9 -19.32 -6.78 -36.64
CA LEU A 9 -18.74 -6.98 -37.99
C LEU A 9 -18.45 -5.65 -38.69
N GLN A 10 -19.21 -4.59 -38.45
CA GLN A 10 -18.94 -3.26 -39.02
C GLN A 10 -17.78 -2.51 -38.34
N LEU A 11 -17.39 -2.87 -37.10
CA LEU A 11 -16.22 -2.31 -36.43
C LEU A 11 -14.89 -2.94 -36.86
N LEU A 12 -14.92 -4.00 -37.65
CA LEU A 12 -13.72 -4.74 -38.10
C LEU A 12 -13.13 -4.23 -39.43
N SER A 13 -13.69 -3.19 -40.06
CA SER A 13 -13.30 -2.78 -41.43
C SER A 13 -12.46 -1.49 -41.54
N PHE A 14 -11.90 -0.96 -40.45
CA PHE A 14 -10.90 0.12 -40.53
C PHE A 14 -9.49 -0.45 -40.53
N ALA A 15 -8.99 -0.78 -41.73
CA ALA A 15 -7.56 -0.98 -41.96
C ALA A 15 -6.86 0.38 -41.87
N VAL A 16 -6.25 0.70 -40.73
CA VAL A 16 -5.45 1.91 -40.61
C VAL A 16 -4.00 1.55 -40.91
N SER A 17 -3.46 2.09 -41.99
CA SER A 17 -2.03 1.98 -42.33
C SER A 17 -1.24 2.81 -41.33
N ALA A 18 -0.34 2.18 -40.57
CA ALA A 18 0.64 2.86 -39.73
C ALA A 18 1.96 2.97 -40.50
N GLN A 19 2.64 4.10 -40.41
CA GLN A 19 3.99 4.22 -40.93
C GLN A 19 4.97 3.62 -39.88
N ILE A 20 5.72 2.60 -40.29
CA ILE A 20 6.75 1.98 -39.46
C ILE A 20 8.10 2.51 -39.91
N LEU A 21 8.86 3.07 -38.99
CA LEU A 21 10.21 3.56 -39.21
C LEU A 21 11.18 2.70 -38.39
N THR A 22 12.16 2.11 -39.06
CA THR A 22 13.19 1.27 -38.43
C THR A 22 14.58 1.84 -38.66
N GLY A 23 15.53 1.44 -37.82
CA GLY A 23 16.93 1.82 -37.94
C GLY A 23 17.78 1.21 -36.83
N THR A 24 19.08 1.53 -36.85
CA THR A 24 20.04 1.05 -35.85
C THR A 24 20.76 2.22 -35.22
N VAL A 25 20.98 2.18 -33.90
CA VAL A 25 21.78 3.17 -33.19
C VAL A 25 23.12 2.55 -32.79
N MET A 26 24.20 3.25 -33.13
CA MET A 26 25.58 2.83 -32.87
C MET A 26 26.30 3.90 -32.05
N GLY A 27 27.26 3.49 -31.26
CA GLY A 27 28.27 4.32 -30.63
C GLY A 27 29.64 4.04 -31.20
N HIS A 28 30.70 4.63 -30.62
CA HIS A 28 32.08 4.37 -31.02
C HIS A 28 32.46 2.89 -30.85
N ASP A 29 31.92 2.21 -29.83
CA ASP A 29 32.33 0.85 -29.44
C ASP A 29 31.34 -0.24 -29.94
N GLY A 30 30.43 0.09 -30.84
CA GLY A 30 29.47 -0.86 -31.42
C GLY A 30 28.00 -0.41 -31.29
N VAL A 31 27.08 -1.37 -31.41
CA VAL A 31 25.64 -1.12 -31.32
C VAL A 31 25.24 -0.73 -29.90
N LEU A 32 24.30 0.20 -29.76
CA LEU A 32 23.83 0.70 -28.47
C LEU A 32 22.48 0.06 -28.12
N GLU A 33 22.50 -0.94 -27.24
CA GLU A 33 21.29 -1.49 -26.63
C GLU A 33 20.71 -0.52 -25.60
N GLY A 34 19.39 -0.27 -25.64
CA GLY A 34 18.74 0.60 -24.68
C GLY A 34 18.81 2.10 -25.02
N ALA A 35 19.25 2.46 -26.22
CA ALA A 35 19.19 3.84 -26.70
C ALA A 35 17.73 4.25 -26.96
N SER A 36 17.35 5.43 -26.49
CA SER A 36 16.02 5.99 -26.71
C SER A 36 15.94 6.72 -28.03
N VAL A 37 14.95 6.39 -28.86
CA VAL A 37 14.62 7.04 -30.13
C VAL A 37 13.20 7.60 -30.06
N VAL A 38 13.06 8.92 -30.15
CA VAL A 38 11.79 9.63 -29.96
C VAL A 38 11.45 10.40 -31.22
N ALA A 39 10.26 10.20 -31.78
CA ALA A 39 9.73 11.01 -32.87
C ALA A 39 8.97 12.21 -32.31
N LEU A 40 9.33 13.41 -32.77
CA LEU A 40 8.79 14.67 -32.32
C LEU A 40 8.02 15.36 -33.45
N ALA A 41 6.86 15.97 -33.12
CA ALA A 41 6.15 16.92 -33.95
C ALA A 41 6.61 18.34 -33.65
N GLU A 42 6.10 19.32 -34.40
CA GLU A 42 6.28 20.74 -34.18
C GLU A 42 5.96 21.10 -32.71
N GLY A 43 6.86 21.92 -32.11
CA GLY A 43 6.77 22.27 -30.69
C GLY A 43 7.28 21.17 -29.73
N ASN A 44 8.14 20.24 -30.18
CA ASN A 44 8.73 19.16 -29.38
C ASN A 44 7.71 18.17 -28.78
N LYS A 45 6.53 18.01 -29.34
CA LYS A 45 5.52 17.05 -28.90
C LYS A 45 5.90 15.64 -29.34
N THR A 46 6.02 14.71 -28.41
CA THR A 46 6.33 13.30 -28.69
C THR A 46 5.17 12.61 -29.39
N LEU A 47 5.43 12.01 -30.55
CA LEU A 47 4.49 11.25 -31.37
C LEU A 47 4.64 9.74 -31.21
N ALA A 48 5.88 9.27 -31.14
CA ALA A 48 6.22 7.87 -30.96
C ALA A 48 7.59 7.77 -30.29
N PHE A 49 7.85 6.67 -29.60
CA PHE A 49 9.17 6.36 -29.06
C PHE A 49 9.47 4.88 -29.20
N SER A 50 10.76 4.56 -29.24
CA SER A 50 11.27 3.21 -29.23
C SER A 50 12.59 3.16 -28.46
N ILE A 51 12.92 2.01 -27.93
CA ILE A 51 14.22 1.74 -27.32
C ILE A 51 14.90 0.67 -28.16
N THR A 52 16.19 0.84 -28.41
CA THR A 52 16.95 -0.12 -29.21
C THR A 52 17.09 -1.47 -28.51
N ASP A 53 16.98 -2.55 -29.30
CA ASP A 53 17.21 -3.93 -28.85
C ASP A 53 18.72 -4.24 -28.66
N ASP A 54 19.03 -5.53 -28.38
CA ASP A 54 20.39 -6.05 -28.21
C ASP A 54 21.29 -5.93 -29.48
N ASN A 55 20.68 -5.74 -30.65
CA ASN A 55 21.36 -5.45 -31.90
C ASN A 55 21.37 -3.94 -32.24
N GLY A 56 21.00 -3.07 -31.28
CA GLY A 56 20.91 -1.65 -31.49
C GLY A 56 19.77 -1.19 -32.40
N ARG A 57 18.80 -2.05 -32.72
CA ARG A 57 17.70 -1.77 -33.68
C ARG A 57 16.51 -1.15 -32.95
N TYR A 58 15.88 -0.16 -33.59
CA TYR A 58 14.62 0.41 -33.14
C TYR A 58 13.52 0.26 -34.19
N GLU A 59 12.28 0.22 -33.73
CA GLU A 59 11.08 0.23 -34.55
C GLU A 59 10.11 1.28 -33.98
N LEU A 60 9.85 2.35 -34.72
CA LEU A 60 8.90 3.40 -34.39
C LEU A 60 7.62 3.22 -35.20
N VAL A 61 6.50 3.05 -34.52
CA VAL A 61 5.16 2.98 -35.12
C VAL A 61 4.50 4.35 -35.00
N ILE A 62 4.41 5.06 -36.13
CA ILE A 62 3.84 6.41 -36.19
C ILE A 62 2.39 6.31 -36.67
N ALA A 63 1.45 6.91 -35.92
CA ALA A 63 0.06 6.92 -36.29
C ALA A 63 -0.18 7.71 -37.58
N THR A 64 -1.04 7.20 -38.45
CA THR A 64 -1.40 7.85 -39.72
C THR A 64 -1.97 9.26 -39.49
N GLY A 65 -1.54 10.23 -40.32
CA GLY A 65 -2.00 11.62 -40.23
C GLY A 65 -1.22 12.46 -39.20
N LYS A 66 -0.14 11.94 -38.61
CA LYS A 66 0.79 12.72 -37.77
C LYS A 66 2.05 13.04 -38.56
N THR A 67 2.44 14.29 -38.57
CA THR A 67 3.69 14.76 -39.21
C THR A 67 4.79 14.76 -38.19
N VAL A 68 5.82 13.95 -38.39
CA VAL A 68 7.07 13.96 -37.61
C VAL A 68 7.99 15.03 -38.15
N GLU A 69 8.47 15.91 -37.29
CA GLU A 69 9.43 16.94 -37.63
C GLU A 69 10.87 16.45 -37.48
N SER A 70 11.16 15.75 -36.38
CA SER A 70 12.50 15.25 -36.08
C SER A 70 12.50 13.97 -35.25
N LEU A 71 13.60 13.21 -35.35
CA LEU A 71 13.96 12.13 -34.43
C LEU A 71 14.99 12.61 -33.45
N ASN A 72 14.78 12.26 -32.17
CA ASN A 72 15.64 12.59 -31.09
C ASN A 72 16.21 11.31 -30.48
N ILE A 73 17.53 11.12 -30.57
CA ILE A 73 18.22 9.92 -30.14
C ILE A 73 19.10 10.25 -28.95
N SER A 74 18.98 9.49 -27.86
CA SER A 74 19.79 9.67 -26.66
C SER A 74 20.19 8.34 -26.03
N TYR A 75 21.39 8.31 -25.49
CA TYR A 75 21.93 7.19 -24.73
C TYR A 75 22.89 7.70 -23.67
N MET A 76 22.95 7.01 -22.53
CA MET A 76 23.81 7.45 -21.41
C MET A 76 25.28 7.40 -21.82
N GLY A 77 26.00 8.50 -21.64
CA GLY A 77 27.41 8.63 -22.01
C GLY A 77 27.64 9.16 -23.43
N TYR A 78 26.59 9.43 -24.22
CA TYR A 78 26.68 9.94 -25.58
C TYR A 78 25.97 11.29 -25.72
N LYS A 79 26.42 12.10 -26.67
CA LYS A 79 25.75 13.35 -27.05
C LYS A 79 24.39 13.03 -27.67
N LYS A 80 23.36 13.73 -27.21
CA LYS A 80 22.05 13.67 -27.82
C LYS A 80 22.11 14.13 -29.28
N LYS A 81 21.49 13.33 -30.18
CA LYS A 81 21.43 13.65 -31.61
C LYS A 81 19.99 13.90 -32.03
N THR A 82 19.76 15.02 -32.71
CA THR A 82 18.49 15.35 -33.33
C THR A 82 18.66 15.30 -34.84
N ILE A 83 17.78 14.58 -35.54
CA ILE A 83 17.82 14.42 -36.99
C ILE A 83 16.44 14.88 -37.53
N LEU A 84 16.45 15.80 -38.50
CA LEU A 84 15.23 16.23 -39.14
C LEU A 84 14.60 15.09 -39.94
N MET A 85 13.29 15.00 -39.97
CA MET A 85 12.60 13.90 -40.68
C MET A 85 12.90 13.86 -42.18
N SER A 86 13.25 14.99 -42.78
CA SER A 86 13.70 15.07 -44.17
C SER A 86 15.02 14.33 -44.46
N GLU A 87 15.82 14.09 -43.43
CA GLU A 87 17.12 13.36 -43.54
C GLU A 87 17.01 11.89 -43.12
N VAL A 88 15.86 11.47 -42.56
CA VAL A 88 15.66 10.13 -42.05
C VAL A 88 15.27 9.18 -43.18
N LYS A 89 16.04 8.08 -43.34
CA LYS A 89 15.73 6.96 -44.23
C LYS A 89 15.38 5.74 -43.41
N ASN A 90 14.40 4.99 -43.87
CA ASN A 90 14.06 3.73 -43.21
C ASN A 90 15.22 2.74 -43.28
N GLY A 91 15.59 2.14 -42.16
CA GLY A 91 16.75 1.23 -42.02
C GLY A 91 18.09 1.95 -41.81
N MET A 92 18.14 3.29 -41.65
CA MET A 92 19.40 4.02 -41.49
C MET A 92 20.10 3.68 -40.15
N THR A 93 21.43 3.74 -40.19
CA THR A 93 22.27 3.63 -39.01
C THR A 93 22.56 5.04 -38.46
N ILE A 94 22.28 5.27 -37.18
CA ILE A 94 22.53 6.53 -36.51
C ILE A 94 23.67 6.36 -35.52
N THR A 95 24.78 7.04 -35.75
CA THR A 95 25.93 7.03 -34.84
C THR A 95 25.84 8.19 -33.86
N LEU A 96 25.97 7.88 -32.57
CA LEU A 96 26.10 8.86 -31.51
C LEU A 96 27.56 9.10 -31.18
N GLU A 97 27.92 10.36 -30.93
CA GLU A 97 29.24 10.77 -30.49
C GLU A 97 29.35 10.64 -28.96
N ASN A 98 30.53 10.25 -28.47
CA ASN A 98 30.81 10.23 -27.04
C ASN A 98 30.65 11.62 -26.46
N GLY A 99 29.93 11.72 -25.35
CA GLY A 99 29.76 12.94 -24.60
C GLY A 99 30.99 13.15 -23.70
N ASP A 100 31.88 14.06 -24.08
CA ASP A 100 32.89 14.58 -23.14
C ASP A 100 32.20 15.42 -22.08
N PHE A 101 31.81 14.84 -20.97
CA PHE A 101 31.34 15.55 -19.80
C PHE A 101 32.53 16.11 -19.02
N LYS A 102 33.21 17.08 -19.58
CA LYS A 102 34.00 18.03 -18.77
C LYS A 102 33.00 18.90 -18.04
N LEU A 103 32.71 18.58 -16.80
CA LEU A 103 31.99 19.44 -15.89
C LEU A 103 32.74 20.78 -15.76
N LYS A 104 32.35 21.79 -16.52
CA LYS A 104 32.57 23.17 -16.10
C LYS A 104 31.77 23.32 -14.78
N GLU A 105 32.45 23.81 -13.75
CA GLU A 105 31.84 24.27 -12.52
C GLU A 105 30.90 25.46 -12.83
N VAL A 106 29.72 25.11 -13.33
CA VAL A 106 28.59 26.02 -13.39
C VAL A 106 27.89 25.84 -12.05
N LYS A 107 27.82 26.87 -11.22
CA LYS A 107 26.84 27.00 -10.15
C LYS A 107 25.45 27.09 -10.79
N VAL A 108 25.01 26.02 -11.42
CA VAL A 108 23.65 25.82 -11.81
C VAL A 108 22.89 25.63 -10.50
N LYS A 109 21.92 26.47 -10.20
CA LYS A 109 20.82 26.08 -9.32
C LYS A 109 20.21 24.86 -10.01
N ALA A 110 20.65 23.66 -9.59
CA ALA A 110 20.11 22.42 -10.10
C ALA A 110 18.61 22.50 -9.88
N ASP A 111 17.84 22.30 -10.93
CA ASP A 111 16.39 22.24 -10.82
C ASP A 111 16.04 21.17 -9.79
N ARG A 112 15.22 21.52 -8.81
CA ARG A 112 14.85 20.61 -7.72
C ARG A 112 14.09 19.39 -8.23
N ILE A 113 13.40 19.55 -9.35
CA ILE A 113 12.60 18.52 -9.99
C ILE A 113 12.86 18.61 -11.49
N VAL A 114 13.23 17.49 -12.10
CA VAL A 114 13.47 17.37 -13.53
C VAL A 114 12.62 16.23 -14.08
N GLN A 115 11.97 16.43 -15.20
CA GLN A 115 11.19 15.37 -15.86
C GLN A 115 11.86 15.01 -17.19
N HIS A 116 12.11 13.70 -17.36
CA HIS A 116 12.55 13.11 -18.62
C HIS A 116 11.58 11.99 -19.00
N GLN A 117 10.73 12.22 -20.01
CA GLN A 117 9.69 11.26 -20.41
C GLN A 117 8.81 10.86 -19.20
N ASP A 118 8.71 9.57 -18.90
CA ASP A 118 7.95 9.02 -17.78
C ASP A 118 8.75 8.95 -16.46
N THR A 119 9.91 9.63 -16.38
CA THR A 119 10.74 9.69 -15.17
C THR A 119 10.81 11.10 -14.61
N ILE A 120 10.36 11.26 -13.36
CA ILE A 120 10.50 12.49 -12.60
C ILE A 120 11.60 12.29 -11.57
N THR A 121 12.65 13.08 -11.67
CA THR A 121 13.82 13.05 -10.77
C THR A 121 13.74 14.20 -9.77
N TYR A 122 13.69 13.86 -8.50
CA TYR A 122 13.76 14.79 -7.38
C TYR A 122 15.18 14.78 -6.82
N SER A 123 15.85 15.95 -6.84
CA SER A 123 17.13 16.09 -6.17
C SER A 123 16.96 16.10 -4.66
N VAL A 124 17.55 15.14 -3.96
CA VAL A 124 17.47 15.05 -2.49
C VAL A 124 17.97 16.32 -1.83
N ALA A 125 19.06 16.92 -2.32
CA ALA A 125 19.58 18.19 -1.81
C ALA A 125 18.59 19.35 -1.89
N GLY A 126 17.67 19.30 -2.87
CA GLY A 126 16.60 20.28 -3.05
C GLY A 126 15.53 20.26 -1.96
N PHE A 127 15.23 19.09 -1.40
CA PHE A 127 14.14 18.89 -0.44
C PHE A 127 14.64 18.61 0.98
N LYS A 128 15.81 17.95 1.11
CA LYS A 128 16.40 17.62 2.39
C LYS A 128 16.61 18.84 3.28
N GLN A 129 16.23 18.69 4.56
CA GLN A 129 16.49 19.63 5.64
C GLN A 129 17.48 19.01 6.64
N GLU A 130 17.97 19.82 7.59
CA GLU A 130 19.04 19.39 8.53
C GLU A 130 18.56 18.29 9.51
N GLN A 131 17.28 18.31 9.86
CA GLN A 131 16.64 17.32 10.74
C GLN A 131 16.39 15.98 10.08
N ASP A 132 16.37 15.88 8.73
CA ASP A 132 16.06 14.65 8.00
C ASP A 132 17.17 13.64 8.12
N ARG A 133 16.85 12.46 8.59
CA ARG A 133 17.79 11.35 8.81
C ARG A 133 17.64 10.27 7.76
N SER A 134 16.40 9.81 7.52
CA SER A 134 16.08 8.76 6.55
C SER A 134 15.67 9.33 5.20
N ILE A 135 15.70 8.50 4.18
CA ILE A 135 15.18 8.93 2.87
C ILE A 135 13.66 9.07 2.89
N ALA A 136 12.94 8.36 3.76
CA ALA A 136 11.50 8.53 3.97
C ALA A 136 11.14 9.95 4.42
N ASP A 137 11.95 10.55 5.31
CA ASP A 137 11.74 11.93 5.79
C ASP A 137 11.82 12.94 4.63
N VAL A 138 12.71 12.70 3.68
CA VAL A 138 12.85 13.57 2.50
C VAL A 138 11.77 13.31 1.47
N ILE A 139 11.41 12.05 1.22
CA ILE A 139 10.33 11.67 0.29
C ILE A 139 9.00 12.30 0.74
N SER A 140 8.70 12.34 2.03
CA SER A 140 7.47 12.96 2.55
C SER A 140 7.35 14.47 2.24
N LYS A 141 8.49 15.13 1.92
CA LYS A 141 8.58 16.55 1.55
C LYS A 141 8.64 16.79 0.03
N MET A 142 8.64 15.72 -0.77
CA MET A 142 8.60 15.83 -2.22
C MET A 142 7.16 16.02 -2.68
N PRO A 143 6.85 17.05 -3.50
CA PRO A 143 5.48 17.31 -3.94
C PRO A 143 4.93 16.12 -4.74
N GLY A 144 3.66 15.79 -4.50
CA GLY A 144 3.00 14.61 -5.09
C GLY A 144 3.30 13.29 -4.37
N MET A 145 4.22 13.28 -3.40
CA MET A 145 4.57 12.11 -2.60
C MET A 145 3.88 12.14 -1.23
N GLU A 146 3.62 10.96 -0.67
CA GLU A 146 3.14 10.78 0.69
C GLU A 146 3.77 9.54 1.29
N VAL A 147 4.23 9.64 2.52
CA VAL A 147 4.68 8.49 3.31
C VAL A 147 3.72 8.33 4.47
N LYS A 148 3.06 7.18 4.55
CA LYS A 148 2.15 6.82 5.66
C LYS A 148 2.95 6.38 6.88
N ASP A 149 2.32 6.39 8.05
CA ASP A 149 2.95 5.98 9.31
C ASP A 149 3.44 4.51 9.28
N ASN A 150 2.80 3.65 8.49
CA ASN A 150 3.23 2.27 8.25
C ASN A 150 4.39 2.13 7.24
N GLY A 151 4.97 3.24 6.77
CA GLY A 151 6.05 3.27 5.77
C GLY A 151 5.60 3.13 4.32
N GLN A 152 4.31 2.99 4.05
CA GLN A 152 3.79 2.91 2.68
C GLN A 152 3.93 4.25 1.96
N ILE A 153 4.50 4.20 0.76
CA ILE A 153 4.74 5.39 -0.07
C ILE A 153 3.67 5.47 -1.15
N PHE A 154 3.08 6.64 -1.29
CA PHE A 154 2.11 6.97 -2.34
C PHE A 154 2.69 8.04 -3.26
N TYR A 155 2.39 7.90 -4.54
CA TYR A 155 2.62 8.93 -5.54
C TYR A 155 1.28 9.33 -6.15
N GLN A 156 0.92 10.62 -6.04
CA GLN A 156 -0.36 11.18 -6.50
C GLN A 156 -1.59 10.36 -6.06
N GLY A 157 -1.61 9.95 -4.78
CA GLY A 157 -2.71 9.20 -4.18
C GLY A 157 -2.77 7.72 -4.55
N LYS A 158 -1.81 7.21 -5.36
CA LYS A 158 -1.67 5.78 -5.64
C LYS A 158 -0.42 5.24 -4.94
N PRO A 159 -0.50 4.08 -4.29
CA PRO A 159 0.69 3.46 -3.71
C PRO A 159 1.66 3.02 -4.82
N ILE A 160 2.95 3.08 -4.53
CA ILE A 160 3.99 2.58 -5.44
C ILE A 160 3.98 1.06 -5.50
N ASP A 161 4.31 0.49 -6.67
CA ASP A 161 4.37 -0.97 -6.88
C ASP A 161 5.78 -1.53 -6.66
N LYS A 162 6.83 -0.72 -6.84
CA LYS A 162 8.23 -1.11 -6.73
C LYS A 162 9.09 -0.04 -6.10
N PHE A 163 10.11 -0.48 -5.34
CA PHE A 163 11.13 0.36 -4.74
C PHE A 163 12.52 -0.20 -5.09
N TYR A 164 13.22 0.50 -5.97
CA TYR A 164 14.55 0.12 -6.43
C TYR A 164 15.63 0.89 -5.70
N ILE A 165 16.80 0.27 -5.52
CA ILE A 165 18.05 0.92 -5.12
C ILE A 165 19.07 0.64 -6.21
N GLU A 166 19.57 1.70 -6.90
CA GLU A 166 20.47 1.57 -8.04
C GLU A 166 19.89 0.63 -9.14
N GLY A 167 18.55 0.70 -9.35
CA GLY A 167 17.84 -0.09 -10.35
C GLY A 167 17.57 -1.56 -9.98
N LEU A 168 17.89 -2.00 -8.76
CA LEU A 168 17.68 -3.37 -8.29
C LEU A 168 16.62 -3.44 -7.18
N ASP A 169 15.77 -4.48 -7.21
CA ASP A 169 14.67 -4.71 -6.25
C ASP A 169 15.14 -5.55 -5.05
N LEU A 170 16.01 -4.97 -4.21
CA LEU A 170 16.52 -5.64 -2.99
C LEU A 170 15.40 -5.91 -1.97
N MET A 171 14.46 -4.97 -1.81
CA MET A 171 13.49 -4.98 -0.73
C MET A 171 12.20 -5.73 -1.04
N GLY A 172 11.92 -6.02 -2.32
CA GLY A 172 10.64 -6.60 -2.72
C GLY A 172 9.46 -5.77 -2.20
N ASN A 173 8.58 -6.43 -1.45
CA ASN A 173 7.39 -5.77 -0.89
C ASN A 173 7.66 -5.08 0.46
N GLN A 174 8.86 -5.26 1.07
CA GLN A 174 9.21 -4.73 2.39
C GLN A 174 10.12 -3.49 2.30
N TYR A 175 9.84 -2.60 1.37
CA TYR A 175 10.68 -1.41 1.15
C TYR A 175 10.68 -0.43 2.35
N GLY A 176 9.77 -0.57 3.31
CA GLY A 176 9.78 0.17 4.58
C GLY A 176 11.11 0.05 5.32
N VAL A 177 11.75 -1.14 5.28
CA VAL A 177 13.09 -1.36 5.87
C VAL A 177 14.12 -0.41 5.28
N ALA A 178 14.16 -0.26 3.94
CA ALA A 178 15.13 0.61 3.29
C ALA A 178 14.74 2.10 3.42
N SER A 179 13.48 2.45 3.20
CA SER A 179 13.05 3.86 3.21
C SER A 179 13.24 4.51 4.58
N SER A 180 12.99 3.78 5.68
CA SER A 180 13.13 4.28 7.05
C SER A 180 14.58 4.25 7.59
N ASN A 181 15.49 3.47 6.95
CA ASN A 181 16.82 3.24 7.50
C ASN A 181 17.97 3.70 6.61
N LEU A 182 17.73 3.93 5.31
CA LEU A 182 18.73 4.48 4.41
C LEU A 182 18.91 5.97 4.70
N SER A 183 20.13 6.37 5.08
CA SER A 183 20.44 7.77 5.39
C SER A 183 20.23 8.67 4.18
N ALA A 184 19.48 9.77 4.37
CA ALA A 184 19.27 10.79 3.35
C ALA A 184 20.58 11.42 2.84
N ASN A 185 21.66 11.38 3.65
CA ASN A 185 22.99 11.89 3.26
C ASN A 185 23.65 11.04 2.17
N LYS A 186 23.29 9.77 2.04
CA LYS A 186 23.85 8.81 1.08
C LYS A 186 23.11 8.82 -0.26
N VAL A 187 21.94 9.45 -0.33
CA VAL A 187 21.10 9.49 -1.53
C VAL A 187 21.34 10.79 -2.29
N GLN A 188 21.47 10.66 -3.60
CA GLN A 188 21.60 11.79 -4.53
C GLN A 188 20.24 12.23 -5.04
N ASP A 189 19.49 11.28 -5.63
CA ASP A 189 18.22 11.56 -6.27
C ASP A 189 17.18 10.47 -5.92
N VAL A 190 15.91 10.86 -5.96
CA VAL A 190 14.75 9.96 -5.97
C VAL A 190 14.07 10.07 -7.32
N GLN A 191 14.03 8.99 -8.07
CA GLN A 191 13.38 8.93 -9.37
C GLN A 191 12.02 8.28 -9.22
N VAL A 192 10.97 8.96 -9.66
CA VAL A 192 9.63 8.40 -9.83
C VAL A 192 9.50 7.95 -11.27
N LEU A 193 9.32 6.65 -11.46
CA LEU A 193 9.08 6.02 -12.75
C LEU A 193 7.56 5.94 -12.93
N GLU A 194 6.98 6.86 -13.68
CA GLU A 194 5.55 6.85 -14.01
C GLU A 194 5.25 5.78 -15.07
N ASN A 195 4.03 5.24 -15.04
CA ASN A 195 3.61 4.20 -15.98
C ASN A 195 4.57 3.00 -16.02
N HIS A 196 5.13 2.68 -14.86
CA HIS A 196 6.20 1.69 -14.74
C HIS A 196 5.76 0.30 -15.16
N GLN A 197 6.45 -0.26 -16.17
CA GLN A 197 6.32 -1.66 -16.59
C GLN A 197 7.60 -2.41 -16.18
N PRO A 198 7.56 -3.20 -15.09
CA PRO A 198 8.74 -3.90 -14.58
C PRO A 198 9.23 -5.01 -15.51
N VAL A 199 8.34 -5.59 -16.31
CA VAL A 199 8.65 -6.70 -17.24
C VAL A 199 9.14 -6.14 -18.56
N LYS A 200 10.41 -6.37 -18.91
CA LYS A 200 11.03 -5.82 -20.14
C LYS A 200 10.28 -6.25 -21.40
N SER A 201 9.91 -7.53 -21.50
CA SER A 201 9.21 -8.09 -22.67
C SER A 201 7.81 -7.48 -22.91
N LEU A 202 7.23 -6.79 -21.91
CA LEU A 202 5.92 -6.14 -21.98
C LEU A 202 6.01 -4.62 -22.22
N ARG A 203 7.20 -4.04 -22.23
CA ARG A 203 7.39 -2.59 -22.46
C ARG A 203 6.88 -2.22 -23.86
N GLY A 204 6.09 -1.15 -23.93
CA GLY A 204 5.42 -0.73 -25.17
C GLY A 204 4.25 -1.61 -25.63
N ILE A 205 4.03 -2.77 -24.99
CA ILE A 205 2.93 -3.69 -25.27
C ILE A 205 1.81 -3.57 -24.23
N SER A 206 2.20 -3.57 -22.95
CA SER A 206 1.27 -3.46 -21.83
C SER A 206 1.46 -2.12 -21.12
N PHE A 207 0.40 -1.34 -21.06
CA PHE A 207 0.40 -0.10 -20.29
C PHE A 207 0.23 -0.42 -18.80
N SER A 208 1.05 0.22 -17.97
CA SER A 208 0.91 0.24 -16.52
C SER A 208 0.53 1.66 -16.10
N ASP A 209 -0.38 1.80 -15.16
CA ASP A 209 -0.71 3.07 -14.49
C ASP A 209 -0.09 3.16 -13.09
N GLN A 210 0.83 2.24 -12.80
CA GLN A 210 1.57 2.17 -11.54
C GLN A 210 2.81 3.06 -11.59
N ALA A 211 3.26 3.49 -10.43
CA ALA A 211 4.50 4.22 -10.26
C ALA A 211 5.49 3.39 -9.44
N ALA A 212 6.77 3.46 -9.82
CA ALA A 212 7.86 2.90 -9.02
C ALA A 212 8.83 3.99 -8.58
N LEU A 213 9.54 3.74 -7.49
CA LEU A 213 10.64 4.60 -7.04
C LEU A 213 11.99 3.93 -7.31
N ASN A 214 12.97 4.73 -7.76
CA ASN A 214 14.37 4.33 -7.81
C ASN A 214 15.21 5.29 -7.00
N ILE A 215 15.93 4.80 -6.03
CA ILE A 215 16.86 5.53 -5.18
C ILE A 215 18.23 5.51 -5.83
N VAL A 216 18.72 6.66 -6.21
CA VAL A 216 20.06 6.86 -6.76
C VAL A 216 20.99 7.29 -5.63
N LEU A 217 22.01 6.49 -5.37
CA LEU A 217 22.98 6.74 -4.32
C LEU A 217 24.09 7.68 -4.82
N LYS A 218 24.70 8.41 -3.90
CA LYS A 218 25.94 9.14 -4.18
C LYS A 218 27.08 8.14 -4.44
N ASP A 219 28.05 8.52 -5.26
CA ASP A 219 29.14 7.61 -5.65
C ASP A 219 29.96 7.12 -4.44
N GLU A 220 30.15 7.95 -3.43
CA GLU A 220 30.82 7.60 -2.17
C GLU A 220 30.07 6.54 -1.34
N ALA A 221 28.77 6.35 -1.58
CA ALA A 221 27.94 5.35 -0.87
C ALA A 221 27.84 4.03 -1.63
N LYS A 222 28.27 3.98 -2.89
CA LYS A 222 28.26 2.78 -3.74
C LYS A 222 29.46 1.90 -3.43
N VAL A 223 29.27 0.57 -3.54
CA VAL A 223 30.32 -0.49 -3.46
C VAL A 223 30.96 -0.67 -2.07
N VAL A 224 30.82 0.30 -1.16
CA VAL A 224 31.40 0.25 0.20
C VAL A 224 30.41 -0.32 1.20
N TRP A 225 30.92 -0.89 2.30
CA TRP A 225 30.10 -1.19 3.45
C TRP A 225 29.76 0.10 4.20
N ASN A 226 28.49 0.31 4.44
CA ASN A 226 27.95 1.39 5.24
C ASN A 226 27.36 0.78 6.51
N GLY A 227 27.85 1.17 7.67
CA GLY A 227 27.36 0.77 8.98
C GLY A 227 26.74 1.95 9.70
N VAL A 228 25.67 1.71 10.45
CA VAL A 228 25.05 2.65 11.38
C VAL A 228 24.84 1.94 12.72
N ALA A 229 25.22 2.58 13.80
CA ALA A 229 24.95 2.12 15.16
C ALA A 229 24.35 3.27 15.97
N ASP A 230 23.09 3.12 16.39
CA ASP A 230 22.45 4.03 17.32
C ASP A 230 22.26 3.28 18.63
N LEU A 231 22.74 3.86 19.71
CA LEU A 231 22.65 3.31 21.06
C LEU A 231 21.95 4.34 21.95
N GLY A 232 20.78 3.99 22.44
CA GLY A 232 19.94 4.86 23.27
C GLY A 232 19.69 4.22 24.63
N THR A 233 19.86 4.98 25.69
CA THR A 233 19.53 4.59 27.05
C THR A 233 18.82 5.73 27.77
N GLY A 234 17.92 5.41 28.69
CA GLY A 234 17.12 6.44 29.34
C GLY A 234 16.35 5.94 30.56
N TYR A 235 15.46 6.79 31.02
CA TYR A 235 14.61 6.52 32.16
C TYR A 235 13.25 7.20 32.03
N GLY A 236 12.22 6.52 32.48
CA GLY A 236 10.84 6.99 32.68
C GLY A 236 10.31 6.39 33.95
N ASP A 237 9.22 5.61 33.91
CA ASP A 237 8.84 4.76 35.04
C ASP A 237 9.85 3.63 35.27
N ASP A 238 10.47 3.15 34.16
CA ASP A 238 11.45 2.10 34.14
C ASP A 238 12.69 2.51 33.31
N PHE A 239 13.72 1.67 33.33
CA PHE A 239 14.90 1.80 32.47
C PHE A 239 14.50 1.66 30.98
N LEU A 240 14.93 2.61 30.15
CA LEU A 240 14.61 2.66 28.73
C LEU A 240 15.84 2.36 27.86
N TYR A 241 15.60 1.70 26.74
CA TYR A 241 16.57 1.52 25.68
C TYR A 241 15.94 1.65 24.29
N ASP A 242 16.72 2.10 23.32
CA ASP A 242 16.31 2.28 21.93
C ASP A 242 17.54 2.19 21.02
N ASN A 243 17.81 0.99 20.49
CA ASN A 243 19.03 0.69 19.78
C ASN A 243 18.75 0.25 18.33
N ARG A 244 19.69 0.58 17.44
CA ARG A 244 19.68 0.16 16.03
C ARG A 244 21.11 -0.17 15.59
N LEU A 245 21.28 -1.34 15.00
CA LEU A 245 22.49 -1.73 14.28
C LEU A 245 22.10 -2.00 12.83
N LEU A 246 22.80 -1.40 11.88
CA LEU A 246 22.53 -1.53 10.46
C LEU A 246 23.85 -1.72 9.70
N ALA A 247 23.88 -2.68 8.79
CA ALA A 247 24.96 -2.87 7.83
C ALA A 247 24.38 -3.02 6.43
N MET A 248 24.92 -2.27 5.48
CA MET A 248 24.43 -2.29 4.10
C MET A 248 25.58 -2.13 3.10
N ARG A 249 25.38 -2.75 1.95
CA ARG A 249 26.29 -2.64 0.79
C ARG A 249 25.49 -2.72 -0.49
N PHE A 250 25.73 -1.79 -1.39
CA PHE A 250 25.04 -1.71 -2.67
C PHE A 250 26.06 -1.68 -3.81
N ASN A 251 26.07 -2.73 -4.63
CA ASN A 251 26.81 -2.74 -5.88
C ASN A 251 25.97 -3.40 -7.00
N LYS A 252 26.46 -3.34 -8.24
CA LYS A 252 25.72 -3.85 -9.41
C LYS A 252 25.53 -5.38 -9.43
N LYS A 253 26.32 -6.16 -8.68
CA LYS A 253 26.27 -7.63 -8.65
C LYS A 253 25.67 -8.18 -7.37
N PHE A 254 25.79 -7.45 -6.25
CA PHE A 254 25.38 -7.88 -4.94
C PHE A 254 24.90 -6.70 -4.11
N GLN A 255 23.72 -6.82 -3.57
CA GLN A 255 23.19 -5.86 -2.59
C GLN A 255 22.78 -6.58 -1.32
N THR A 256 23.00 -5.93 -0.18
CA THR A 256 22.55 -6.43 1.12
C THR A 256 22.20 -5.29 2.05
N LEU A 257 21.22 -5.55 2.91
CA LEU A 257 20.85 -4.74 4.06
C LEU A 257 20.49 -5.67 5.21
N MET A 258 21.24 -5.56 6.30
CA MET A 258 21.02 -6.31 7.54
C MET A 258 20.78 -5.33 8.67
N MET A 259 19.81 -5.61 9.51
CA MET A 259 19.37 -4.71 10.56
C MET A 259 18.98 -5.49 11.82
N TYR A 260 19.39 -4.98 12.98
CA TYR A 260 18.86 -5.34 14.26
C TYR A 260 18.39 -4.09 14.99
N LYS A 261 17.18 -4.14 15.52
CA LYS A 261 16.61 -3.08 16.36
C LYS A 261 16.03 -3.67 17.62
N ASN A 262 16.17 -2.94 18.71
CA ASN A 262 15.42 -3.24 19.92
C ASN A 262 15.04 -1.96 20.66
N ASN A 263 13.86 -1.94 21.24
CA ASN A 263 13.40 -0.83 22.05
C ASN A 263 12.30 -1.23 23.05
N ASN A 264 12.21 -0.46 24.14
CA ASN A 264 11.08 -0.46 25.05
C ASN A 264 10.46 0.94 25.21
N SER A 265 10.68 1.81 24.21
CA SER A 265 10.25 3.23 24.17
C SER A 265 8.93 3.48 23.43
N GLY A 266 8.09 2.45 23.28
CA GLY A 266 6.80 2.53 22.61
C GLY A 266 6.84 2.54 21.07
N LYS A 267 8.02 2.48 20.43
CA LYS A 267 8.14 2.51 18.99
C LYS A 267 7.75 1.17 18.37
N ASN A 268 6.82 1.18 17.45
CA ASN A 268 6.43 0.00 16.70
C ASN A 268 7.38 -0.27 15.54
N ILE A 269 8.44 -1.03 15.78
CA ILE A 269 9.43 -1.39 14.76
C ILE A 269 8.97 -2.49 13.81
N ALA A 270 7.90 -3.24 14.15
CA ALA A 270 7.32 -4.25 13.26
C ALA A 270 6.77 -3.68 11.96
N GLN A 271 6.33 -2.42 11.96
CA GLN A 271 5.81 -1.74 10.76
C GLN A 271 6.82 -1.69 9.61
N GLU A 272 8.12 -1.72 9.90
CA GLU A 272 9.17 -1.64 8.86
C GLU A 272 9.24 -2.90 7.98
N VAL A 273 8.82 -4.07 8.49
CA VAL A 273 8.87 -5.36 7.79
C VAL A 273 7.52 -5.83 7.25
N ILE A 274 6.52 -4.95 7.21
CA ILE A 274 5.20 -5.23 6.61
C ILE A 274 5.33 -5.32 5.08
N ASP A 275 4.57 -6.22 4.47
CA ASP A 275 4.44 -6.33 3.02
C ASP A 275 3.54 -5.21 2.48
N LEU A 276 4.15 -4.09 2.06
CA LEU A 276 3.44 -2.87 1.67
C LEU A 276 2.77 -2.95 0.29
N VAL A 277 3.18 -3.90 -0.56
CA VAL A 277 2.66 -4.08 -1.93
C VAL A 277 1.60 -5.17 -2.01
N THR A 278 1.64 -6.20 -1.18
CA THR A 278 0.67 -7.32 -1.19
C THR A 278 -0.75 -6.86 -0.88
N LEU A 279 -0.89 -5.81 -0.08
CA LEU A 279 -2.18 -5.16 0.22
C LEU A 279 -2.92 -4.67 -1.05
N LEU A 280 -2.22 -4.51 -2.17
CA LEU A 280 -2.76 -3.98 -3.43
C LEU A 280 -3.17 -5.07 -4.43
N ASN A 281 -2.55 -6.24 -4.36
CA ASN A 281 -2.66 -7.25 -5.41
C ASN A 281 -3.80 -8.27 -5.20
N GLY A 282 -4.52 -8.20 -4.10
CA GLY A 282 -5.76 -8.97 -3.87
C GLY A 282 -5.60 -10.48 -3.77
N HIS A 283 -4.38 -11.02 -3.73
CA HIS A 283 -4.10 -12.46 -3.61
C HIS A 283 -4.18 -12.99 -2.17
N SER A 284 -4.48 -12.12 -1.19
CA SER A 284 -4.55 -12.48 0.23
C SER A 284 -5.94 -12.99 0.64
N ARG A 285 -6.46 -14.04 0.01
CA ARG A 285 -7.78 -14.59 0.39
C ARG A 285 -7.76 -15.47 1.65
N SER A 286 -6.59 -15.95 2.07
CA SER A 286 -6.50 -17.05 3.04
C SER A 286 -5.65 -16.76 4.28
N GLU A 287 -5.04 -15.58 4.39
CA GLU A 287 -4.12 -15.27 5.48
C GLU A 287 -4.79 -14.75 6.76
N GLU A 288 -6.09 -14.50 6.74
CA GLU A 288 -6.82 -14.01 7.91
C GLU A 288 -7.21 -15.15 8.85
N GLY A 289 -6.70 -15.14 10.08
CA GLY A 289 -7.19 -15.98 11.18
C GLY A 289 -8.58 -15.56 11.64
N LEU A 290 -9.26 -16.42 12.34
CA LEU A 290 -10.56 -16.13 12.99
C LEU A 290 -10.34 -15.33 14.29
N LEU A 291 -9.29 -15.68 15.03
CA LEU A 291 -8.88 -14.99 16.23
C LEU A 291 -7.76 -13.99 15.95
N HIS A 292 -7.80 -12.88 16.64
CA HIS A 292 -6.79 -11.83 16.60
C HIS A 292 -6.33 -11.54 18.01
N MET A 293 -5.09 -11.06 18.14
CA MET A 293 -4.60 -10.56 19.42
C MET A 293 -5.48 -9.41 19.91
N MET A 294 -5.66 -9.33 21.22
CA MET A 294 -6.37 -8.23 21.84
C MET A 294 -5.64 -6.91 21.53
N GLN A 295 -6.40 -5.90 21.23
CA GLN A 295 -5.90 -4.55 20.98
C GLN A 295 -6.55 -3.62 22.01
N ALA A 296 -5.71 -2.95 22.79
CA ALA A 296 -6.11 -1.82 23.58
C ALA A 296 -5.40 -0.58 23.06
N GLY A 297 -5.99 0.59 23.23
CA GLY A 297 -5.42 1.84 22.79
C GLY A 297 -6.11 2.44 21.57
N ASN A 298 -5.73 3.66 21.28
CA ASN A 298 -6.44 4.51 20.33
C ASN A 298 -5.69 4.65 19.01
N ALA A 299 -6.33 4.26 17.89
CA ALA A 299 -5.77 4.35 16.55
C ALA A 299 -5.41 5.78 16.08
N SER A 300 -5.87 6.83 16.76
CA SER A 300 -5.53 8.23 16.44
C SER A 300 -4.23 8.71 17.06
N LEU A 301 -3.66 7.97 18.01
CA LEU A 301 -2.37 8.25 18.61
C LEU A 301 -1.26 7.42 18.02
N SER A 302 -0.05 7.95 17.96
CA SER A 302 1.14 7.15 17.73
C SER A 302 1.32 6.11 18.85
N SER A 303 1.65 4.85 18.48
CA SER A 303 1.93 3.77 19.45
C SER A 303 2.97 4.17 20.50
N LYS A 304 3.91 5.06 20.15
CA LYS A 304 4.89 5.66 21.04
C LYS A 304 4.26 6.29 22.29
N ARG A 305 3.00 6.71 22.24
CA ARG A 305 2.33 7.40 23.35
C ARG A 305 1.72 6.45 24.39
N TYR A 306 1.30 5.22 23.98
CA TYR A 306 0.53 4.32 24.85
C TYR A 306 1.02 2.87 24.93
N THR A 307 1.95 2.44 24.05
CA THR A 307 2.41 1.06 24.07
C THR A 307 3.61 0.89 24.99
N PHE A 308 3.48 0.03 25.99
CA PHE A 308 4.59 -0.39 26.86
C PHE A 308 5.16 -1.70 26.31
N ASN A 309 6.17 -1.58 25.45
CA ASN A 309 6.72 -2.68 24.68
C ASN A 309 8.08 -3.17 25.21
N ASN A 310 8.53 -4.32 24.69
CA ASN A 310 9.88 -4.83 24.75
C ASN A 310 10.19 -5.56 23.45
N SER A 311 10.52 -4.79 22.42
CA SER A 311 10.56 -5.24 21.04
C SER A 311 11.98 -5.52 20.55
N HIS A 312 12.14 -6.60 19.79
CA HIS A 312 13.35 -6.99 19.09
C HIS A 312 13.01 -7.33 17.64
N LEU A 313 13.74 -6.76 16.70
CA LEU A 313 13.57 -7.01 15.26
C LEU A 313 14.93 -7.32 14.63
N LEU A 314 15.02 -8.47 13.98
CA LEU A 314 16.11 -8.84 13.10
C LEU A 314 15.60 -8.90 11.67
N ALA A 315 16.25 -8.23 10.73
CA ALA A 315 15.92 -8.29 9.31
C ALA A 315 17.18 -8.41 8.46
N GLY A 316 17.12 -9.28 7.45
CA GLY A 316 18.21 -9.48 6.49
C GLY A 316 17.66 -9.60 5.07
N ASN A 317 18.29 -8.87 4.15
CA ASN A 317 17.91 -8.83 2.75
C ASN A 317 19.18 -8.97 1.91
N TRP A 318 19.18 -9.91 0.97
CA TRP A 318 20.30 -10.20 0.08
C TRP A 318 19.79 -10.34 -1.34
N LEU A 319 20.49 -9.74 -2.28
CA LEU A 319 20.22 -9.85 -3.71
C LEU A 319 21.53 -10.12 -4.46
N TRP A 320 21.55 -11.18 -5.25
CA TRP A 320 22.65 -11.57 -6.13
C TRP A 320 22.21 -11.51 -7.59
N LYS A 321 22.97 -10.84 -8.43
CA LYS A 321 22.84 -10.97 -9.89
C LYS A 321 23.42 -12.31 -10.30
N THR A 322 22.57 -13.23 -10.77
CA THR A 322 22.93 -14.56 -11.23
C THR A 322 23.28 -14.61 -12.71
N GLY A 323 22.93 -13.56 -13.47
CA GLY A 323 23.22 -13.36 -14.89
C GLY A 323 22.98 -11.92 -15.32
N LYS A 324 23.10 -11.64 -16.63
CA LYS A 324 22.86 -10.30 -17.18
C LYS A 324 21.46 -9.78 -16.83
N ASP A 325 20.44 -10.65 -16.99
CA ASP A 325 19.04 -10.34 -16.83
C ASP A 325 18.38 -11.11 -15.69
N SER A 326 19.16 -11.80 -14.85
CA SER A 326 18.62 -12.60 -13.75
C SER A 326 19.20 -12.22 -12.41
N ASP A 327 18.38 -12.35 -11.39
CA ASP A 327 18.77 -12.15 -9.99
C ASP A 327 18.05 -13.15 -9.08
N PHE A 328 18.68 -13.39 -7.93
CA PHE A 328 18.13 -14.15 -6.83
C PHE A 328 18.12 -13.29 -5.58
N ARG A 329 16.99 -13.24 -4.91
CA ARG A 329 16.79 -12.50 -3.67
C ARG A 329 16.41 -13.44 -2.55
N LEU A 330 17.01 -13.23 -1.37
CA LEU A 330 16.66 -13.88 -0.13
C LEU A 330 16.34 -12.82 0.91
N GLN A 331 15.24 -12.99 1.61
CA GLN A 331 14.83 -12.10 2.70
C GLN A 331 14.42 -12.95 3.91
N GLY A 332 14.75 -12.47 5.11
CA GLY A 332 14.33 -13.08 6.35
C GLY A 332 14.17 -12.04 7.43
N ASN A 333 13.13 -12.17 8.26
CA ASN A 333 12.98 -11.36 9.45
C ASN A 333 12.37 -12.15 10.59
N GLY A 334 12.74 -11.75 11.80
CA GLY A 334 12.20 -12.25 13.04
C GLY A 334 11.86 -11.08 13.96
N PHE A 335 10.67 -11.10 14.51
CA PHE A 335 10.17 -10.08 15.42
C PHE A 335 9.67 -10.72 16.70
N ILE A 336 10.15 -10.23 17.83
CA ILE A 336 9.72 -10.66 19.17
C ILE A 336 9.33 -9.41 19.94
N ASP A 337 8.17 -9.44 20.61
CA ASP A 337 7.70 -8.32 21.42
C ASP A 337 6.89 -8.80 22.63
N LYS A 338 6.92 -7.98 23.68
CA LYS A 338 5.98 -8.06 24.79
C LYS A 338 5.36 -6.68 24.95
N GLU A 339 4.06 -6.56 24.70
CA GLU A 339 3.31 -5.32 24.79
C GLU A 339 2.33 -5.37 25.96
N ASN A 340 2.34 -4.34 26.81
CA ASN A 340 1.34 -4.15 27.86
C ASN A 340 0.51 -2.89 27.55
N MET A 341 -0.79 -3.01 27.66
CA MET A 341 -1.74 -1.93 27.37
C MET A 341 -2.86 -1.93 28.40
N ARG A 342 -3.39 -0.76 28.69
CA ARG A 342 -4.55 -0.59 29.55
C ARG A 342 -5.49 0.44 28.92
N ASP A 343 -6.73 0.07 28.78
CA ASP A 343 -7.77 0.89 28.18
C ASP A 343 -9.08 0.74 28.96
N TYR A 344 -9.85 1.82 29.02
CA TYR A 344 -11.20 1.84 29.56
C TYR A 344 -12.15 2.21 28.43
N THR A 345 -13.27 1.49 28.32
CA THR A 345 -14.31 1.81 27.35
C THR A 345 -15.69 1.84 28.00
N SER A 346 -16.51 2.77 27.51
CA SER A 346 -17.92 2.86 27.82
C SER A 346 -18.70 2.82 26.52
N SER A 347 -19.50 1.80 26.31
CA SER A 347 -20.16 1.53 25.04
C SER A 347 -21.68 1.62 25.18
N THR A 348 -22.30 2.38 24.27
CA THR A 348 -23.75 2.50 24.13
C THR A 348 -24.18 1.88 22.80
N TYR A 349 -25.05 0.87 22.86
CA TYR A 349 -25.54 0.18 21.67
C TYR A 349 -26.74 0.89 21.07
N ILE A 350 -26.56 1.48 19.87
CA ILE A 350 -27.58 2.29 19.18
C ILE A 350 -28.76 1.43 18.71
N THR A 351 -28.50 0.15 18.38
CA THR A 351 -29.50 -0.78 17.88
C THR A 351 -30.28 -1.54 18.94
N LEU A 352 -29.84 -1.46 20.20
CA LEU A 352 -30.40 -2.16 21.36
C LEU A 352 -30.69 -1.15 22.45
N ALA A 353 -31.71 -0.30 22.22
CA ALA A 353 -32.03 0.86 23.08
C ALA A 353 -32.31 0.51 24.56
N ASP A 354 -32.66 -0.76 24.84
CA ASP A 354 -32.97 -1.23 26.21
C ASP A 354 -31.75 -1.78 26.95
N LEU A 355 -30.57 -1.82 26.31
CA LEU A 355 -29.35 -2.24 26.97
C LEU A 355 -28.73 -1.11 27.78
N PRO A 356 -28.28 -1.40 29.03
CA PRO A 356 -27.53 -0.45 29.81
C PRO A 356 -26.21 -0.12 29.10
N VAL A 357 -25.65 1.05 29.41
CA VAL A 357 -24.28 1.42 29.03
C VAL A 357 -23.33 0.35 29.58
N VAL A 358 -22.51 -0.20 28.72
CA VAL A 358 -21.57 -1.26 29.09
C VAL A 358 -20.20 -0.62 29.33
N THR A 359 -19.71 -0.67 30.55
CA THR A 359 -18.39 -0.20 30.95
C THR A 359 -17.42 -1.36 31.07
N GLU A 360 -16.21 -1.17 30.57
CA GLU A 360 -15.23 -2.24 30.42
C GLU A 360 -13.82 -1.69 30.60
N GLU A 361 -13.07 -2.23 31.54
CA GLU A 361 -11.63 -1.96 31.65
C GLU A 361 -10.84 -3.16 31.17
N GLN A 362 -9.87 -2.93 30.30
CA GLN A 362 -9.03 -3.95 29.70
C GLN A 362 -7.58 -3.76 30.10
N ILE A 363 -7.00 -4.80 30.65
CA ILE A 363 -5.54 -4.89 30.90
C ILE A 363 -5.02 -6.05 30.06
N VAL A 364 -4.25 -5.71 29.02
CA VAL A 364 -3.82 -6.66 28.00
C VAL A 364 -2.30 -6.79 28.00
N THR A 365 -1.82 -8.04 27.97
CA THR A 365 -0.41 -8.38 27.73
C THR A 365 -0.32 -9.25 26.49
N ASN A 366 0.30 -8.74 25.47
CA ASN A 366 0.57 -9.44 24.21
C ASN A 366 2.01 -9.92 24.18
N HIS A 367 2.21 -11.20 23.84
CA HIS A 367 3.51 -11.73 23.46
C HIS A 367 3.47 -12.06 21.97
N ARG A 368 4.37 -11.49 21.21
CA ARG A 368 4.51 -11.70 19.77
C ARG A 368 5.82 -12.38 19.46
N SER A 369 5.78 -13.39 18.61
CA SER A 369 6.96 -14.04 18.03
C SER A 369 6.63 -14.40 16.59
N GLU A 370 7.14 -13.63 15.64
CA GLU A 370 6.78 -13.70 14.23
C GLU A 370 8.04 -13.91 13.37
N TRP A 371 8.00 -14.90 12.48
CA TRP A 371 9.11 -15.29 11.63
C TRP A 371 8.67 -15.36 10.18
N LYS A 372 9.42 -14.74 9.29
CA LYS A 372 9.13 -14.70 7.88
C LYS A 372 10.38 -14.92 7.05
N GLY A 373 10.25 -15.74 6.00
CA GLY A 373 11.27 -15.96 4.99
C GLY A 373 10.69 -15.83 3.58
N GLU A 374 11.48 -15.30 2.66
CA GLU A 374 11.12 -15.17 1.25
C GLU A 374 12.35 -15.45 0.38
N ALA A 375 12.19 -16.32 -0.63
CA ALA A 375 13.16 -16.58 -1.66
C ALA A 375 12.53 -16.26 -3.02
N SER A 376 13.18 -15.43 -3.82
CA SER A 376 12.66 -14.99 -5.11
C SER A 376 13.74 -15.11 -6.18
N TYR A 377 13.43 -15.81 -7.27
CA TYR A 377 14.23 -15.82 -8.48
C TYR A 377 13.51 -15.04 -9.57
N GLN A 378 14.22 -14.16 -10.26
CA GLN A 378 13.70 -13.43 -11.39
C GLN A 378 14.68 -13.47 -12.56
N MET A 379 14.15 -13.75 -13.75
CA MET A 379 14.82 -13.55 -15.04
C MET A 379 13.97 -12.56 -15.86
N ASN A 380 14.54 -11.41 -16.22
CA ASN A 380 13.82 -10.33 -16.91
C ASN A 380 14.54 -9.99 -18.23
N GLY A 381 14.45 -10.92 -19.18
CA GLY A 381 15.01 -10.78 -20.53
C GLY A 381 14.10 -9.99 -21.48
N ASN A 382 14.61 -9.68 -22.68
CA ASN A 382 13.87 -8.88 -23.66
C ASN A 382 12.60 -9.56 -24.16
N ASN A 383 12.63 -10.89 -24.29
CA ASN A 383 11.51 -11.68 -24.82
C ASN A 383 10.85 -12.56 -23.78
N THR A 384 11.55 -12.90 -22.72
CA THR A 384 11.06 -13.84 -21.71
C THR A 384 11.28 -13.27 -20.31
N PHE A 385 10.26 -13.33 -19.51
CA PHE A 385 10.27 -13.03 -18.10
C PHE A 385 9.84 -14.25 -17.31
N VAL A 386 10.59 -14.58 -16.27
CA VAL A 386 10.25 -15.62 -15.29
C VAL A 386 10.43 -15.03 -13.91
N ARG A 387 9.45 -15.25 -13.05
CA ARG A 387 9.57 -14.95 -11.62
C ARG A 387 8.97 -16.10 -10.83
N ASP A 388 9.71 -16.53 -9.83
CA ASP A 388 9.26 -17.51 -8.84
C ASP A 388 9.52 -16.95 -7.44
N ASN A 389 8.49 -16.86 -6.63
CA ASN A 389 8.54 -16.26 -5.30
C ASN A 389 7.94 -17.21 -4.28
N LEU A 390 8.78 -17.80 -3.44
CA LEU A 390 8.42 -18.67 -2.34
C LEU A 390 8.48 -17.90 -1.04
N LYS A 391 7.38 -17.90 -0.26
CA LYS A 391 7.28 -17.20 1.02
C LYS A 391 6.76 -18.15 2.10
N GLY A 392 7.40 -18.11 3.25
CA GLY A 392 6.97 -18.81 4.46
C GLY A 392 6.80 -17.85 5.63
N TYR A 393 5.83 -18.15 6.47
CA TYR A 393 5.56 -17.40 7.71
C TYR A 393 5.14 -18.35 8.82
N ALA A 394 5.57 -18.05 10.06
CA ALA A 394 5.10 -18.71 11.27
C ALA A 394 5.07 -17.70 12.42
N ASP A 395 3.99 -17.69 13.18
CA ASP A 395 3.94 -16.97 14.44
C ASP A 395 3.61 -17.90 15.64
N PHE A 396 3.97 -17.40 16.82
CA PHE A 396 3.77 -18.02 18.12
C PHE A 396 3.31 -16.93 19.07
N ASN A 397 2.13 -16.39 18.80
CA ASN A 397 1.57 -15.25 19.49
C ASN A 397 0.62 -15.70 20.60
N ASP A 398 0.65 -15.01 21.72
CA ASP A 398 -0.37 -15.14 22.76
C ASP A 398 -0.77 -13.76 23.31
N SER A 399 -2.02 -13.64 23.70
CA SER A 399 -2.63 -12.43 24.25
C SER A 399 -3.38 -12.80 25.52
N LYS A 400 -2.94 -12.26 26.65
CA LYS A 400 -3.58 -12.42 27.95
C LYS A 400 -4.30 -11.14 28.31
N GLY A 401 -5.58 -11.24 28.65
CA GLY A 401 -6.41 -10.14 29.04
C GLY A 401 -7.07 -10.36 30.38
N LEU A 402 -7.11 -9.30 31.19
CA LEU A 402 -8.01 -9.15 32.29
C LEU A 402 -9.05 -8.11 31.91
N MET A 403 -10.30 -8.53 31.84
CA MET A 403 -11.43 -7.67 31.54
C MET A 403 -12.27 -7.47 32.81
N LEU A 404 -12.51 -6.22 33.17
CA LEU A 404 -13.44 -5.85 34.22
C LEU A 404 -14.70 -5.28 33.57
N LEU A 405 -15.74 -6.11 33.46
CA LEU A 405 -17.02 -5.75 32.90
C LEU A 405 -17.98 -5.43 34.04
N GLN A 406 -18.37 -4.14 34.18
CA GLN A 406 -19.23 -3.72 35.29
C GLN A 406 -18.75 -4.29 36.63
N ASP A 407 -17.44 -4.22 36.90
CA ASP A 407 -16.73 -4.76 38.06
C ASP A 407 -16.66 -6.31 38.15
N GLN A 408 -17.22 -7.05 37.18
CA GLN A 408 -17.03 -8.50 37.10
C GLN A 408 -15.72 -8.81 36.36
N ARG A 409 -14.89 -9.64 37.01
CA ARG A 409 -13.62 -10.05 36.46
C ARG A 409 -13.78 -11.20 35.48
N THR A 410 -13.21 -11.06 34.28
CA THR A 410 -13.10 -12.10 33.28
C THR A 410 -11.62 -12.23 32.85
N ASP A 411 -11.03 -13.38 33.09
CA ASP A 411 -9.69 -13.69 32.60
C ASP A 411 -9.77 -14.29 31.20
N MET A 412 -8.88 -13.89 30.31
CA MET A 412 -8.90 -14.28 28.91
C MET A 412 -7.52 -14.62 28.38
N LEU A 413 -7.45 -15.66 27.55
CA LEU A 413 -6.26 -16.05 26.81
C LEU A 413 -6.65 -16.29 25.35
N ILE A 414 -5.94 -15.63 24.44
CA ILE A 414 -6.07 -15.86 22.99
C ILE A 414 -4.71 -16.29 22.44
N LYS A 415 -4.67 -17.37 21.66
CA LYS A 415 -3.52 -17.84 20.89
C LYS A 415 -3.86 -17.88 19.42
N PRO A 416 -3.67 -16.81 18.64
CA PRO A 416 -4.07 -16.72 17.24
C PRO A 416 -2.98 -17.23 16.27
N ASN A 417 -2.32 -18.33 16.61
CA ASN A 417 -1.17 -18.85 15.87
C ASN A 417 -1.49 -19.12 14.41
N LYS A 418 -0.55 -18.73 13.54
CA LYS A 418 -0.69 -18.84 12.09
C LYS A 418 0.61 -19.30 11.44
N ARG A 419 0.51 -20.23 10.48
CA ARG A 419 1.62 -20.66 9.63
C ARG A 419 1.15 -20.76 8.20
N TYR A 420 1.94 -20.26 7.27
CA TYR A 420 1.62 -20.42 5.86
C TYR A 420 2.86 -20.55 4.99
N ILE A 421 2.66 -21.16 3.84
CA ILE A 421 3.59 -21.16 2.74
C ILE A 421 2.85 -20.75 1.47
N THR A 422 3.44 -19.85 0.69
CA THR A 422 2.88 -19.41 -0.60
C THR A 422 3.94 -19.46 -1.66
N ASN A 423 3.53 -19.80 -2.88
CA ASN A 423 4.34 -19.73 -4.07
C ASN A 423 3.61 -18.90 -5.13
N ASP A 424 4.28 -17.91 -5.72
CA ASP A 424 3.78 -17.07 -6.83
C ASP A 424 4.74 -17.20 -8.02
N PHE A 425 4.34 -17.96 -9.02
CA PHE A 425 5.08 -18.20 -10.24
C PHE A 425 4.48 -17.42 -11.42
N GLU A 426 5.31 -16.71 -12.16
CA GLU A 426 4.93 -15.97 -13.36
C GLU A 426 5.92 -16.25 -14.50
N LEU A 427 5.38 -16.61 -15.66
CA LEU A 427 6.11 -16.77 -16.91
C LEU A 427 5.44 -15.90 -17.96
N SER A 428 6.19 -15.00 -18.61
CA SER A 428 5.73 -14.22 -19.75
C SER A 428 6.70 -14.37 -20.91
N HIS A 429 6.18 -14.66 -22.10
CA HIS A 429 6.96 -14.75 -23.31
C HIS A 429 6.34 -13.91 -24.43
N THR A 430 7.15 -13.09 -25.07
CA THR A 430 6.76 -12.27 -26.22
C THR A 430 7.48 -12.77 -27.47
N ASN A 431 6.73 -13.17 -28.48
CA ASN A 431 7.30 -13.64 -29.74
C ASN A 431 7.68 -12.48 -30.69
N ALA A 432 8.32 -12.78 -31.82
CA ALA A 432 8.75 -11.79 -32.81
C ALA A 432 7.59 -10.93 -33.36
N GLN A 433 6.38 -11.47 -33.44
CA GLN A 433 5.17 -10.76 -33.86
C GLN A 433 4.55 -9.91 -32.74
N LYS A 434 5.20 -9.75 -31.58
CA LYS A 434 4.72 -9.05 -30.39
C LYS A 434 3.42 -9.64 -29.79
N ASN A 435 3.16 -10.94 -30.03
CA ASN A 435 2.15 -11.67 -29.28
C ASN A 435 2.72 -12.11 -27.92
N VAL A 436 1.91 -12.05 -26.89
CA VAL A 436 2.33 -12.36 -25.51
C VAL A 436 1.60 -13.58 -24.99
N TYR A 437 2.36 -14.47 -24.35
CA TYR A 437 1.88 -15.65 -23.64
C TYR A 437 2.28 -15.50 -22.17
N ASP A 438 1.29 -15.34 -21.29
CA ASP A 438 1.53 -15.22 -19.86
C ASP A 438 0.93 -16.44 -19.14
N PHE A 439 1.72 -17.10 -18.33
CA PHE A 439 1.25 -18.11 -17.38
C PHE A 439 1.49 -17.63 -15.97
N ARG A 440 0.48 -17.71 -15.10
CA ARG A 440 0.57 -17.42 -13.69
C ARG A 440 0.01 -18.55 -12.88
N SER A 441 0.72 -18.90 -11.81
CA SER A 441 0.30 -19.89 -10.83
C SER A 441 0.55 -19.35 -9.45
N TYR A 442 -0.49 -19.29 -8.65
CA TYR A 442 -0.41 -18.98 -7.23
C TYR A 442 -0.88 -20.18 -6.42
N LEU A 443 -0.12 -20.54 -5.40
CA LEU A 443 -0.44 -21.61 -4.46
C LEU A 443 -0.24 -21.09 -3.06
N SER A 444 -1.21 -21.36 -2.19
CA SER A 444 -1.15 -21.00 -0.77
C SER A 444 -1.67 -22.15 0.08
N TYR A 445 -0.91 -22.50 1.10
CA TYR A 445 -1.36 -23.40 2.15
C TYR A 445 -1.18 -22.72 3.50
N ASN A 446 -2.29 -22.51 4.20
CA ASN A 446 -2.30 -21.91 5.52
C ASN A 446 -2.77 -22.95 6.53
N TYR A 447 -2.04 -23.04 7.60
CA TYR A 447 -2.32 -23.90 8.73
C TYR A 447 -2.30 -23.06 10.01
N LEU A 448 -3.41 -22.98 10.68
CA LEU A 448 -3.60 -22.25 11.91
C LEU A 448 -3.85 -23.26 13.02
N PRO A 449 -2.78 -23.89 13.55
CA PRO A 449 -2.90 -24.97 14.51
C PRO A 449 -3.32 -24.44 15.87
N GLY A 450 -4.40 -24.97 16.39
CA GLY A 450 -4.79 -24.74 17.77
C GLY A 450 -4.94 -23.24 18.08
N GLN A 451 -5.70 -22.51 17.25
CA GLN A 451 -6.17 -21.21 17.72
C GLN A 451 -7.05 -21.45 18.94
N VAL A 452 -6.69 -20.83 20.04
CA VAL A 452 -7.33 -21.03 21.33
C VAL A 452 -7.88 -19.72 21.84
N LEU A 453 -9.13 -19.72 22.25
CA LEU A 453 -9.75 -18.68 23.07
C LEU A 453 -10.22 -19.31 24.38
N THR A 454 -9.63 -18.89 25.49
CA THR A 454 -10.09 -19.26 26.83
C THR A 454 -10.72 -18.04 27.49
N ILE A 455 -11.93 -18.19 27.99
CA ILE A 455 -12.65 -17.18 28.76
C ILE A 455 -12.96 -17.81 30.11
N ASN A 456 -12.37 -17.28 31.18
CA ASN A 456 -12.37 -17.91 32.48
C ASN A 456 -11.87 -19.36 32.38
N ASN A 457 -12.74 -20.37 32.53
CA ASN A 457 -12.39 -21.78 32.46
C ASN A 457 -12.94 -22.50 31.22
N GLN A 458 -13.61 -21.80 30.32
CA GLN A 458 -14.13 -22.36 29.06
C GLN A 458 -13.14 -22.10 27.95
N THR A 459 -12.85 -23.12 27.14
CA THR A 459 -11.86 -23.03 26.07
C THR A 459 -12.47 -23.46 24.75
N GLU A 460 -12.40 -22.55 23.77
CA GLU A 460 -12.69 -22.87 22.37
C GLU A 460 -11.39 -23.16 21.64
N HIS A 461 -11.33 -24.29 20.96
CA HIS A 461 -10.24 -24.70 20.09
C HIS A 461 -10.67 -24.59 18.63
N LEU A 462 -9.88 -23.84 17.83
CA LEU A 462 -10.12 -23.70 16.41
C LEU A 462 -8.93 -24.28 15.62
N ASN A 463 -9.20 -25.24 14.74
CA ASN A 463 -8.25 -25.81 13.80
C ASN A 463 -8.61 -25.36 12.37
N LEU A 464 -7.78 -24.52 11.76
CA LEU A 464 -8.05 -23.98 10.44
C LEU A 464 -7.01 -24.46 9.42
N ARG A 465 -7.49 -24.95 8.27
CA ARG A 465 -6.67 -25.34 7.14
C ARG A 465 -7.25 -24.70 5.89
N PHE A 466 -6.45 -23.87 5.22
CA PHE A 466 -6.84 -23.24 3.97
C PHE A 466 -5.86 -23.63 2.88
N PHE A 467 -6.38 -24.18 1.80
CA PHE A 467 -5.65 -24.43 0.59
C PHE A 467 -6.25 -23.57 -0.54
N SER A 468 -5.42 -22.82 -1.25
CA SER A 468 -5.85 -22.03 -2.39
C SER A 468 -4.88 -22.20 -3.54
N THR A 469 -5.39 -22.40 -4.73
CA THR A 469 -4.59 -22.34 -5.95
C THR A 469 -5.31 -21.56 -7.03
N GLN A 470 -4.59 -20.69 -7.73
CA GLN A 470 -5.11 -19.86 -8.81
C GLN A 470 -4.16 -19.97 -9.99
N ASN A 471 -4.66 -20.51 -11.09
CA ASN A 471 -3.86 -20.74 -12.28
C ASN A 471 -4.50 -20.05 -13.47
N SER A 472 -3.71 -19.32 -14.26
CA SER A 472 -4.22 -18.69 -15.48
C SER A 472 -3.22 -18.68 -16.61
N LEU A 473 -3.74 -18.86 -17.81
CA LEU A 473 -3.03 -18.70 -19.07
C LEU A 473 -3.65 -17.55 -19.83
N ARG A 474 -2.85 -16.55 -20.19
CA ARG A 474 -3.27 -15.42 -21.00
C ARG A 474 -2.54 -15.43 -22.33
N PHE A 475 -3.30 -15.30 -23.38
CA PHE A 475 -2.81 -15.07 -24.71
C PHE A 475 -3.22 -13.68 -25.17
N ARG A 476 -2.23 -12.87 -25.60
CA ARG A 476 -2.44 -11.53 -26.13
C ARG A 476 -1.95 -11.49 -27.56
N LYS A 477 -2.86 -11.20 -28.50
CA LYS A 477 -2.58 -11.04 -29.90
C LYS A 477 -2.59 -9.56 -30.29
N ARG A 478 -1.54 -9.12 -30.96
CA ARG A 478 -1.46 -7.78 -31.53
C ARG A 478 -2.30 -7.71 -32.82
N LEU A 479 -3.18 -6.73 -32.93
CA LEU A 479 -3.99 -6.42 -34.11
C LEU A 479 -3.72 -4.97 -34.51
N ALA A 480 -2.71 -4.73 -35.32
CA ALA A 480 -2.17 -3.39 -35.62
C ALA A 480 -1.79 -2.63 -34.33
N LYS A 481 -2.52 -1.56 -33.97
CA LYS A 481 -2.34 -0.78 -32.73
C LYS A 481 -3.25 -1.25 -31.58
N HIS A 482 -4.08 -2.28 -31.81
CA HIS A 482 -5.00 -2.85 -30.83
C HIS A 482 -4.49 -4.20 -30.30
N TYR A 483 -5.06 -4.62 -29.18
CA TYR A 483 -4.73 -5.94 -28.59
C TYR A 483 -6.01 -6.69 -28.25
N LEU A 484 -6.06 -7.94 -28.70
CA LEU A 484 -7.05 -8.92 -28.25
C LEU A 484 -6.40 -9.80 -27.19
N ASN A 485 -6.98 -9.84 -26.00
CA ASN A 485 -6.50 -10.71 -24.92
C ASN A 485 -7.56 -11.77 -24.63
N ASN A 486 -7.11 -12.98 -24.40
CA ASN A 486 -7.92 -14.08 -23.88
C ASN A 486 -7.20 -14.64 -22.66
N GLN A 487 -7.86 -14.68 -21.52
CA GLN A 487 -7.36 -15.32 -20.32
C GLN A 487 -8.29 -16.47 -19.96
N ILE A 488 -7.73 -17.65 -19.76
CA ILE A 488 -8.43 -18.82 -19.22
C ILE A 488 -7.79 -19.12 -17.88
N GLY A 489 -8.58 -19.46 -16.88
CA GLY A 489 -8.03 -19.80 -15.58
C GLY A 489 -8.91 -20.76 -14.80
N ALA A 490 -8.28 -21.38 -13.82
CA ALA A 490 -8.88 -22.31 -12.86
C ALA A 490 -8.42 -21.93 -11.45
N ASP A 491 -9.38 -21.65 -10.58
CA ASP A 491 -9.14 -21.35 -9.18
C ASP A 491 -9.81 -22.43 -8.32
N TYR A 492 -9.13 -22.84 -7.25
CA TYR A 492 -9.68 -23.76 -6.26
C TYR A 492 -9.31 -23.28 -4.86
N ASP A 493 -10.34 -23.13 -4.03
CA ASP A 493 -10.22 -22.79 -2.62
C ASP A 493 -10.87 -23.89 -1.77
N SER A 494 -10.16 -24.36 -0.76
CA SER A 494 -10.69 -25.30 0.25
C SER A 494 -10.40 -24.76 1.64
N GLN A 495 -11.43 -24.60 2.44
CA GLN A 495 -11.36 -24.11 3.80
C GLN A 495 -11.99 -25.14 4.73
N ASN A 496 -11.20 -25.62 5.68
CA ASN A 496 -11.67 -26.53 6.71
C ASN A 496 -11.49 -25.84 8.07
N ILE A 497 -12.56 -25.76 8.84
CA ILE A 497 -12.58 -25.18 10.18
C ILE A 497 -13.15 -26.19 11.15
N GLY A 498 -12.31 -26.74 11.99
CA GLY A 498 -12.70 -27.51 13.14
C GLY A 498 -12.95 -26.61 14.35
N VAL A 499 -14.08 -26.79 15.03
CA VAL A 499 -14.46 -26.05 16.24
C VAL A 499 -14.77 -27.04 17.33
N ALA A 500 -14.12 -26.90 18.47
CA ALA A 500 -14.39 -27.72 19.66
C ALA A 500 -14.47 -26.82 20.90
N MET A 501 -15.46 -27.05 21.78
CA MET A 501 -15.55 -26.39 23.08
C MET A 501 -15.09 -27.38 24.16
N ASP A 502 -14.15 -26.95 25.00
CA ASP A 502 -13.50 -27.74 26.06
C ASP A 502 -13.00 -29.12 25.54
N ASN A 503 -13.68 -30.21 25.85
CA ASN A 503 -13.35 -31.58 25.44
C ASN A 503 -14.45 -32.22 24.58
N GLU A 504 -15.31 -31.39 23.96
CA GLU A 504 -16.35 -31.92 23.07
C GLU A 504 -15.76 -32.33 21.72
N ASN A 505 -16.51 -33.10 20.95
CA ASN A 505 -16.13 -33.51 19.60
C ASN A 505 -16.02 -32.30 18.68
N GLU A 506 -14.95 -32.26 17.89
CA GLU A 506 -14.72 -31.21 16.92
C GLU A 506 -15.79 -31.20 15.83
N ALA A 507 -16.49 -30.06 15.67
CA ALA A 507 -17.38 -29.83 14.55
C ALA A 507 -16.56 -29.49 13.31
N ASP A 508 -16.68 -30.28 12.23
CA ASP A 508 -15.96 -30.07 10.97
C ASP A 508 -16.82 -29.25 10.00
N ASN A 509 -16.30 -28.09 9.61
CA ASN A 509 -16.91 -27.18 8.65
C ASN A 509 -16.01 -27.06 7.42
N THR A 510 -16.30 -27.83 6.38
CA THR A 510 -15.53 -27.79 5.13
C THR A 510 -16.28 -27.04 4.05
N TYR A 511 -15.69 -25.96 3.57
CA TYR A 511 -16.13 -25.19 2.40
C TYR A 511 -15.17 -25.40 1.23
N ARG A 512 -15.70 -25.58 0.02
CA ARG A 512 -14.92 -25.67 -1.22
C ARG A 512 -15.52 -24.77 -2.29
N LEU A 513 -14.64 -24.11 -3.04
CA LEU A 513 -14.98 -23.29 -4.19
C LEU A 513 -14.08 -23.67 -5.37
N SER A 514 -14.68 -24.13 -6.44
CA SER A 514 -14.00 -24.37 -7.72
C SER A 514 -14.51 -23.38 -8.75
N GLN A 515 -13.60 -22.72 -9.45
CA GLN A 515 -13.93 -21.75 -10.48
C GLN A 515 -13.16 -22.04 -11.77
N LEU A 516 -13.87 -22.11 -12.89
CA LEU A 516 -13.30 -22.13 -14.22
C LEU A 516 -13.76 -20.87 -14.95
N TYR A 517 -12.84 -20.10 -15.50
CA TYR A 517 -13.22 -18.86 -16.14
C TYR A 517 -12.48 -18.57 -17.45
N TRP A 518 -13.16 -17.81 -18.29
CA TRP A 518 -12.63 -17.23 -19.49
C TRP A 518 -12.89 -15.70 -19.49
N THR A 519 -11.84 -14.94 -19.76
CA THR A 519 -11.92 -13.47 -19.77
C THR A 519 -11.39 -12.94 -21.10
N PRO A 520 -12.22 -12.84 -22.14
CA PRO A 520 -11.91 -12.07 -23.33
C PRO A 520 -11.84 -10.60 -23.00
N SER A 521 -10.85 -9.90 -23.55
CA SER A 521 -10.76 -8.45 -23.46
C SER A 521 -10.17 -7.85 -24.75
N MET A 522 -10.58 -6.63 -25.06
CA MET A 522 -10.08 -5.89 -26.21
C MET A 522 -9.68 -4.48 -25.80
N SER A 523 -8.46 -4.09 -26.19
CA SER A 523 -7.94 -2.75 -25.98
C SER A 523 -7.90 -1.98 -27.29
N PHE A 524 -8.56 -0.83 -27.32
CA PHE A 524 -8.57 0.11 -28.43
C PHE A 524 -7.71 1.32 -28.06
N ASN A 525 -6.68 1.58 -28.88
CA ASN A 525 -5.82 2.75 -28.75
C ASN A 525 -6.10 3.69 -29.94
N PHE A 526 -6.56 4.90 -29.69
CA PHE A 526 -6.81 5.91 -30.71
C PHE A 526 -6.44 7.30 -30.20
N ALA A 527 -5.54 7.96 -30.91
CA ALA A 527 -4.92 9.20 -30.45
C ALA A 527 -4.43 9.08 -28.99
N ASP A 528 -4.86 9.99 -28.14
CA ASP A 528 -4.49 10.06 -26.72
C ASP A 528 -5.44 9.26 -25.81
N HIS A 529 -6.36 8.46 -26.40
CA HIS A 529 -7.33 7.64 -25.69
C HIS A 529 -6.94 6.15 -25.72
N LYS A 530 -7.20 5.48 -24.61
CA LYS A 530 -7.17 4.03 -24.51
C LYS A 530 -8.44 3.54 -23.86
N VAL A 531 -9.18 2.68 -24.56
CA VAL A 531 -10.40 2.04 -24.04
C VAL A 531 -10.16 0.54 -23.98
N GLU A 532 -10.48 -0.07 -22.86
CA GLU A 532 -10.36 -1.52 -22.66
C GLU A 532 -11.69 -2.06 -22.12
N GLY A 533 -12.29 -2.97 -22.88
CA GLY A 533 -13.47 -3.71 -22.49
C GLY A 533 -13.12 -5.16 -22.20
N SER A 534 -13.68 -5.73 -21.12
CA SER A 534 -13.54 -7.13 -20.77
C SER A 534 -14.81 -7.68 -20.16
N VAL A 535 -15.03 -8.99 -20.31
CA VAL A 535 -16.08 -9.73 -19.62
C VAL A 535 -15.47 -11.03 -19.08
N LYS A 536 -15.46 -11.24 -17.76
CA LYS A 536 -15.11 -12.54 -17.19
C LYS A 536 -16.38 -13.39 -17.13
N VAL A 537 -16.37 -14.51 -17.85
CA VAL A 537 -17.38 -15.56 -17.75
C VAL A 537 -16.81 -16.64 -16.84
N CYS A 538 -17.47 -16.93 -15.74
CA CYS A 538 -16.96 -17.83 -14.73
C CYS A 538 -18.03 -18.85 -14.35
N TYR A 539 -17.72 -20.14 -14.50
CA TYR A 539 -18.44 -21.20 -13.84
C TYR A 539 -17.87 -21.37 -12.42
N ALA A 540 -18.71 -21.26 -11.41
CA ALA A 540 -18.35 -21.39 -10.01
C ALA A 540 -19.20 -22.50 -9.35
N HIS A 541 -18.54 -23.51 -8.81
CA HIS A 541 -19.14 -24.55 -7.98
C HIS A 541 -18.74 -24.31 -6.53
N GLN A 542 -19.74 -24.16 -5.66
CA GLN A 542 -19.57 -24.02 -4.21
C GLN A 542 -20.14 -25.22 -3.50
N SER A 543 -19.49 -25.67 -2.43
CA SER A 543 -20.06 -26.69 -1.55
C SER A 543 -19.70 -26.40 -0.08
N TYR A 544 -20.67 -26.60 0.78
CA TYR A 544 -20.54 -26.54 2.24
C TYR A 544 -21.45 -27.61 2.87
N ARG A 545 -20.86 -28.57 3.57
CA ARG A 545 -21.57 -29.75 4.09
C ARG A 545 -22.39 -30.45 2.99
N GLU A 546 -23.71 -30.56 3.15
CA GLU A 546 -24.63 -31.15 2.16
C GLU A 546 -25.15 -30.15 1.12
N SER A 547 -24.93 -28.82 1.36
CA SER A 547 -25.35 -27.77 0.43
C SER A 547 -24.31 -27.59 -0.68
N SER A 548 -24.77 -27.54 -1.93
CA SER A 548 -23.94 -27.21 -3.07
C SER A 548 -24.71 -26.36 -4.07
N SER A 549 -23.99 -25.46 -4.75
CA SER A 549 -24.58 -24.59 -5.78
C SER A 549 -23.63 -24.36 -6.93
N ASP A 550 -24.21 -24.29 -8.12
CA ASP A 550 -23.53 -24.02 -9.39
C ASP A 550 -24.00 -22.69 -9.96
N HIS A 551 -23.05 -21.86 -10.35
CA HIS A 551 -23.33 -20.52 -10.85
C HIS A 551 -22.54 -20.20 -12.11
N ILE A 552 -23.18 -19.54 -13.08
CA ILE A 552 -22.52 -18.89 -14.20
C ILE A 552 -22.50 -17.39 -13.92
N LEU A 553 -21.32 -16.85 -13.66
CA LEU A 553 -21.10 -15.47 -13.26
C LEU A 553 -20.55 -14.65 -14.43
N LEU A 554 -21.05 -13.44 -14.59
CA LEU A 554 -20.64 -12.52 -15.64
C LEU A 554 -20.12 -11.23 -15.00
N ASP A 555 -18.82 -10.94 -15.15
CA ASP A 555 -18.17 -9.77 -14.61
C ASP A 555 -17.67 -8.82 -15.73
N PRO A 556 -18.53 -7.94 -16.27
CA PRO A 556 -18.13 -6.96 -17.26
C PRO A 556 -17.32 -5.82 -16.62
N SER A 557 -16.32 -5.34 -17.35
CA SER A 557 -15.52 -4.17 -16.98
C SER A 557 -15.17 -3.33 -18.21
N LEU A 558 -15.29 -2.03 -18.06
CA LEU A 558 -14.89 -1.03 -19.05
C LEU A 558 -13.93 -0.05 -18.39
N ARG A 559 -12.77 0.16 -19.00
CA ARG A 559 -11.77 1.15 -18.57
C ARG A 559 -11.52 2.12 -19.71
N TRP A 560 -11.46 3.40 -19.38
CA TRP A 560 -11.07 4.47 -20.28
C TRP A 560 -9.95 5.30 -19.67
N ASN A 561 -8.88 5.52 -20.41
CA ASN A 561 -7.78 6.41 -20.06
C ASN A 561 -7.59 7.42 -21.19
N TRP A 562 -7.38 8.67 -20.83
CA TRP A 562 -7.18 9.77 -21.76
C TRP A 562 -6.06 10.68 -21.27
N LYS A 563 -5.02 10.82 -22.07
CA LYS A 563 -3.96 11.83 -21.89
C LYS A 563 -4.44 13.13 -22.53
N ALA A 564 -5.18 13.95 -21.77
CA ALA A 564 -5.77 15.20 -22.27
C ALA A 564 -4.70 16.21 -22.69
N THR A 565 -3.57 16.24 -21.96
CA THR A 565 -2.36 17.02 -22.29
C THR A 565 -1.13 16.26 -21.79
N SER A 566 0.08 16.78 -22.07
CA SER A 566 1.31 16.24 -21.44
C SER A 566 1.33 16.34 -19.91
N LEU A 567 0.48 17.19 -19.33
CA LEU A 567 0.40 17.44 -17.89
C LEU A 567 -0.88 16.87 -17.25
N SER A 568 -1.83 16.37 -18.03
CA SER A 568 -3.17 16.00 -17.54
C SER A 568 -3.61 14.63 -18.02
N ASP A 569 -3.91 13.74 -17.07
CA ASP A 569 -4.45 12.41 -17.32
C ASP A 569 -5.84 12.28 -16.72
N PHE A 570 -6.74 11.67 -17.47
CA PHE A 570 -8.07 11.29 -17.02
C PHE A 570 -8.24 9.78 -17.13
N SER A 571 -8.82 9.14 -16.13
CA SER A 571 -9.18 7.72 -16.18
C SER A 571 -10.55 7.48 -15.59
N ALA A 572 -11.30 6.53 -16.18
CA ALA A 572 -12.58 6.07 -15.66
C ALA A 572 -12.67 4.54 -15.77
N ARG A 573 -13.34 3.93 -14.81
CA ARG A 573 -13.60 2.50 -14.79
C ARG A 573 -15.01 2.24 -14.31
N LEU A 574 -15.74 1.42 -15.08
CA LEU A 574 -17.02 0.83 -14.71
C LEU A 574 -16.82 -0.68 -14.61
N SER A 575 -17.25 -1.29 -13.52
CA SER A 575 -17.19 -2.74 -13.37
C SER A 575 -18.37 -3.28 -12.56
N TYR A 576 -18.84 -4.44 -12.97
CA TYR A 576 -19.76 -5.26 -12.21
C TYR A 576 -19.08 -6.56 -11.87
N SER A 577 -19.17 -7.02 -10.63
CA SER A 577 -18.51 -8.24 -10.17
C SER A 577 -19.42 -9.05 -9.25
N ASN A 578 -19.34 -10.36 -9.41
CA ASN A 578 -20.05 -11.35 -8.62
C ASN A 578 -19.03 -12.11 -7.77
N ARG A 579 -19.27 -12.23 -6.49
CA ARG A 579 -18.37 -12.91 -5.58
C ARG A 579 -19.12 -13.93 -4.73
N PRO A 580 -18.73 -15.21 -4.81
CA PRO A 580 -19.19 -16.23 -3.89
C PRO A 580 -18.90 -15.84 -2.45
N LEU A 581 -19.84 -16.08 -1.55
CA LEU A 581 -19.61 -15.98 -0.11
C LEU A 581 -18.56 -17.01 0.32
N MET A 582 -17.75 -16.64 1.29
CA MET A 582 -16.66 -17.49 1.79
C MET A 582 -16.51 -17.33 3.30
N GLY A 583 -15.93 -18.34 3.94
CA GLY A 583 -15.46 -18.28 5.32
C GLY A 583 -16.56 -17.98 6.33
N LYS A 584 -16.32 -17.02 7.19
CA LYS A 584 -17.20 -16.62 8.31
C LYS A 584 -18.65 -16.31 7.93
N ALA A 585 -18.92 -16.01 6.66
CA ALA A 585 -20.26 -15.73 6.16
C ALA A 585 -21.10 -17.00 5.94
N ILE A 586 -20.44 -18.14 5.79
CA ILE A 586 -21.08 -19.44 5.52
C ILE A 586 -21.16 -20.31 6.77
N TYR A 587 -20.10 -20.40 7.58
CA TYR A 587 -20.03 -21.32 8.72
C TYR A 587 -21.15 -21.06 9.73
N ASP A 588 -22.07 -22.02 9.88
CA ASP A 588 -23.22 -21.94 10.77
C ASP A 588 -22.92 -22.33 12.23
N THR A 589 -21.77 -22.97 12.49
CA THR A 589 -21.28 -23.21 13.84
C THR A 589 -20.89 -21.89 14.48
N PRO A 590 -21.44 -21.51 15.66
CA PRO A 590 -21.05 -20.30 16.35
C PRO A 590 -19.57 -20.35 16.76
N ILE A 591 -18.83 -19.30 16.43
CA ILE A 591 -17.40 -19.17 16.70
C ILE A 591 -17.17 -17.86 17.43
N PHE A 592 -16.40 -17.87 18.52
CA PHE A 592 -15.96 -16.65 19.18
C PHE A 592 -15.05 -15.83 18.26
N THR A 593 -15.44 -14.60 18.00
CA THR A 593 -14.64 -13.60 17.27
C THR A 593 -13.99 -12.57 18.19
N GLY A 594 -14.36 -12.62 19.47
CA GLY A 594 -13.88 -11.81 20.58
C GLY A 594 -14.39 -12.41 21.89
N TYR A 595 -13.99 -11.88 23.03
CA TYR A 595 -14.32 -12.48 24.33
C TYR A 595 -15.81 -12.45 24.70
N ARG A 596 -16.59 -11.59 24.05
CA ARG A 596 -18.05 -11.47 24.27
C ARG A 596 -18.87 -11.64 22.99
N THR A 597 -18.24 -11.96 21.87
CA THR A 597 -18.95 -12.00 20.59
C THR A 597 -18.74 -13.34 19.93
N GLN A 598 -19.81 -14.09 19.82
CA GLN A 598 -19.93 -15.27 18.95
C GLN A 598 -20.56 -14.87 17.63
N LYS A 599 -20.12 -15.48 16.55
CA LYS A 599 -20.65 -15.24 15.22
C LYS A 599 -20.87 -16.54 14.49
N SER A 600 -22.05 -16.69 13.85
CA SER A 600 -22.36 -17.78 12.93
C SER A 600 -22.76 -17.24 11.57
N GLY A 601 -22.41 -17.97 10.52
CA GLY A 601 -22.81 -17.71 9.14
C GLY A 601 -24.17 -18.31 8.82
N ARG A 602 -24.53 -18.30 7.52
CA ARG A 602 -25.84 -18.66 7.01
C ARG A 602 -26.06 -20.20 6.88
N GLY A 603 -24.99 -20.99 6.84
CA GLY A 603 -25.05 -22.43 6.55
C GLY A 603 -25.26 -22.75 5.07
N GLU A 604 -25.42 -21.76 4.22
CA GLU A 604 -25.74 -21.88 2.81
C GLU A 604 -24.77 -21.08 1.93
N THR A 605 -24.60 -21.56 0.70
CA THR A 605 -23.78 -20.88 -0.33
C THR A 605 -24.59 -19.78 -1.01
N ASP A 606 -23.98 -18.62 -1.25
CA ASP A 606 -24.62 -17.46 -1.85
C ASP A 606 -23.61 -16.57 -2.60
N ILE A 607 -24.10 -15.56 -3.31
CA ILE A 607 -23.29 -14.64 -4.12
C ILE A 607 -23.61 -13.20 -3.78
N THR A 608 -22.56 -12.39 -3.59
CA THR A 608 -22.69 -10.94 -3.51
C THR A 608 -22.39 -10.29 -4.86
N HIS A 609 -23.13 -9.23 -5.18
CA HIS A 609 -23.03 -8.48 -6.42
C HIS A 609 -22.50 -7.07 -6.15
N THR A 610 -21.53 -6.60 -6.91
CA THR A 610 -20.98 -5.27 -6.72
C THR A 610 -20.86 -4.51 -8.05
N LEU A 611 -21.52 -3.34 -8.13
CA LEU A 611 -21.33 -2.35 -9.16
C LEU A 611 -20.35 -1.28 -8.64
N SER A 612 -19.29 -1.01 -9.39
CA SER A 612 -18.29 0.00 -9.05
C SER A 612 -18.04 0.93 -10.23
N VAL A 613 -18.09 2.23 -9.95
CA VAL A 613 -17.71 3.30 -10.90
C VAL A 613 -16.65 4.14 -10.21
N THR A 614 -15.49 4.26 -10.83
CA THR A 614 -14.41 5.12 -10.36
C THR A 614 -13.95 6.01 -11.49
N ALA A 615 -13.62 7.25 -11.20
CA ALA A 615 -12.92 8.13 -12.12
C ALA A 615 -11.76 8.82 -11.41
N SER A 616 -10.79 9.29 -12.15
CA SER A 616 -9.72 10.12 -11.60
C SER A 616 -9.21 11.10 -12.65
N TYR A 617 -8.91 12.30 -12.21
CA TYR A 617 -8.19 13.31 -12.97
C TYR A 617 -6.90 13.63 -12.24
N LYS A 618 -5.80 13.69 -12.98
CA LYS A 618 -4.47 14.05 -12.49
C LYS A 618 -3.93 15.21 -13.30
N TYR A 619 -3.33 16.15 -12.62
CA TYR A 619 -2.50 17.22 -13.19
C TYR A 619 -1.11 17.15 -12.57
N THR A 620 -0.09 17.02 -13.41
CA THR A 620 1.32 16.88 -13.00
C THR A 620 2.15 17.91 -13.73
N ASN A 621 2.62 18.95 -13.03
CA ASN A 621 3.55 19.92 -13.57
C ASN A 621 4.81 19.96 -12.71
N PRO A 622 5.84 19.14 -13.01
CA PRO A 622 7.09 19.09 -12.27
C PRO A 622 7.87 20.40 -12.29
N ILE A 623 7.85 21.11 -13.42
CA ILE A 623 8.57 22.40 -13.57
C ILE A 623 8.07 23.43 -12.57
N SER A 624 6.76 23.56 -12.44
CA SER A 624 6.14 24.44 -11.44
C SER A 624 6.06 23.83 -10.05
N GLY A 625 6.39 22.56 -9.88
CA GLY A 625 6.23 21.79 -8.64
C GLY A 625 4.78 21.66 -8.18
N THR A 626 3.82 21.60 -9.13
CA THR A 626 2.38 21.57 -8.85
C THR A 626 1.80 20.22 -9.24
N PHE A 627 1.13 19.57 -8.28
CA PHE A 627 0.48 18.28 -8.44
C PHE A 627 -0.95 18.36 -7.90
N PHE A 628 -1.90 17.85 -8.67
CA PHE A 628 -3.30 17.81 -8.27
C PHE A 628 -3.92 16.50 -8.71
N ASN A 629 -4.73 15.89 -7.86
CA ASN A 629 -5.61 14.81 -8.26
C ASN A 629 -6.99 14.95 -7.62
N ILE A 630 -7.99 14.38 -8.30
CA ILE A 630 -9.34 14.20 -7.78
C ILE A 630 -9.88 12.86 -8.25
N ALA A 631 -10.51 12.12 -7.36
CA ALA A 631 -10.99 10.77 -7.62
C ALA A 631 -12.38 10.53 -7.00
N PRO A 632 -13.47 10.69 -7.76
CA PRO A 632 -14.80 10.26 -7.35
C PRO A 632 -14.95 8.74 -7.43
N ILE A 633 -15.76 8.19 -6.52
CA ILE A 633 -16.12 6.78 -6.44
C ILE A 633 -17.62 6.61 -6.19
N TYR A 634 -18.21 5.64 -6.87
CA TYR A 634 -19.52 5.09 -6.57
C TYR A 634 -19.41 3.57 -6.50
N LYS A 635 -19.87 2.99 -5.40
CA LYS A 635 -19.91 1.53 -5.20
C LYS A 635 -21.27 1.12 -4.64
N ARG A 636 -21.91 0.14 -5.25
CA ARG A 636 -23.15 -0.48 -4.76
C ARG A 636 -22.94 -1.97 -4.63
N SER A 637 -23.04 -2.50 -3.41
CA SER A 637 -22.96 -3.91 -3.08
C SER A 637 -24.33 -4.41 -2.68
N MET A 638 -24.78 -5.48 -3.28
CA MET A 638 -26.09 -6.14 -3.11
C MET A 638 -25.88 -7.56 -2.63
N GLY A 639 -26.85 -8.14 -1.94
CA GLY A 639 -26.74 -9.48 -1.34
C GLY A 639 -25.84 -9.48 -0.10
N ASN A 640 -25.73 -8.36 0.63
CA ASN A 640 -24.94 -8.31 1.86
C ASN A 640 -25.72 -8.98 3.00
N ILE A 641 -25.09 -9.91 3.70
CA ILE A 641 -25.64 -10.59 4.85
C ILE A 641 -25.87 -9.59 5.98
N LEU A 642 -27.04 -9.65 6.60
CA LEU A 642 -27.35 -8.97 7.85
C LEU A 642 -27.23 -9.94 9.01
N TYR A 643 -26.78 -9.44 10.16
CA TYR A 643 -26.65 -10.23 11.38
C TYR A 643 -27.68 -9.77 12.40
N LYS A 644 -28.41 -10.73 12.95
CA LYS A 644 -29.21 -10.53 14.14
C LYS A 644 -28.30 -10.65 15.36
N THR A 645 -28.28 -9.63 16.21
CA THR A 645 -27.50 -9.64 17.45
C THR A 645 -28.46 -9.91 18.61
N VAL A 646 -28.17 -10.93 19.38
CA VAL A 646 -28.88 -11.31 20.59
C VAL A 646 -27.89 -11.30 21.75
N LEU A 647 -28.26 -10.70 22.85
CA LEU A 647 -27.49 -10.74 24.09
C LEU A 647 -28.01 -11.91 24.96
N ASN A 648 -27.18 -12.94 25.13
CA ASN A 648 -27.42 -14.06 26.01
C ASN A 648 -26.47 -13.95 27.20
N SER A 649 -26.99 -13.60 28.39
CA SER A 649 -26.17 -13.25 29.55
C SER A 649 -25.19 -12.13 29.17
N ASP A 650 -23.88 -12.38 29.12
CA ASP A 650 -22.83 -11.40 28.76
C ASP A 650 -22.24 -11.60 27.36
N ILE A 651 -22.78 -12.54 26.58
CA ILE A 651 -22.27 -12.89 25.23
C ILE A 651 -23.22 -12.34 24.16
N TYR A 652 -22.66 -11.60 23.21
CA TYR A 652 -23.36 -11.19 21.98
C TYR A 652 -23.26 -12.29 20.94
N THR A 653 -24.38 -12.91 20.63
CA THR A 653 -24.48 -13.86 19.53
C THR A 653 -24.96 -13.14 18.28
N MET A 654 -24.12 -13.13 17.25
CA MET A 654 -24.40 -12.56 15.93
C MET A 654 -24.71 -13.69 14.96
N GLU A 655 -25.98 -13.90 14.65
CA GLU A 655 -26.46 -14.93 13.73
C GLU A 655 -26.74 -14.31 12.35
N ALA A 656 -26.26 -14.94 11.28
CA ALA A 656 -26.58 -14.50 9.94
C ALA A 656 -28.08 -14.66 9.65
N SER A 657 -28.72 -13.59 9.19
CA SER A 657 -30.14 -13.58 8.83
C SER A 657 -30.32 -13.98 7.36
N GLU A 658 -31.47 -14.51 7.02
CA GLU A 658 -31.92 -14.69 5.63
C GLU A 658 -32.15 -13.37 4.91
N GLN A 659 -32.35 -12.29 5.67
CA GLN A 659 -32.56 -10.96 5.10
C GLN A 659 -31.24 -10.38 4.56
N GLU A 660 -31.33 -9.76 3.40
CA GLU A 660 -30.20 -9.13 2.74
C GLU A 660 -30.34 -7.61 2.68
N SER A 661 -29.19 -6.97 2.54
CA SER A 661 -29.15 -5.53 2.36
C SER A 661 -28.32 -5.10 1.17
N THR A 662 -28.56 -3.86 0.76
CA THR A 662 -27.73 -3.16 -0.21
C THR A 662 -26.95 -2.06 0.50
N THR A 663 -25.64 -2.07 0.31
CA THR A 663 -24.76 -0.98 0.75
C THR A 663 -24.37 -0.11 -0.43
N THR A 664 -24.57 1.20 -0.33
CA THR A 664 -24.19 2.15 -1.39
C THR A 664 -23.21 3.17 -0.84
N THR A 665 -22.01 3.20 -1.38
CA THR A 665 -20.98 4.18 -1.04
C THR A 665 -20.77 5.16 -2.18
N LYS A 666 -20.79 6.45 -1.88
CA LYS A 666 -20.47 7.56 -2.79
C LYS A 666 -19.38 8.39 -2.13
N GLY A 667 -18.39 8.78 -2.90
CA GLY A 667 -17.32 9.57 -2.31
C GLY A 667 -16.48 10.30 -3.33
N VAL A 668 -15.66 11.19 -2.83
CA VAL A 668 -14.65 11.92 -3.60
C VAL A 668 -13.43 12.13 -2.72
N SER A 669 -12.26 11.93 -3.28
CA SER A 669 -11.00 12.32 -2.67
C SER A 669 -10.26 13.29 -3.59
N SER A 670 -9.56 14.25 -3.02
CA SER A 670 -8.77 15.25 -3.74
C SER A 670 -7.49 15.54 -2.98
N ARG A 671 -6.41 15.79 -3.72
CA ARG A 671 -5.13 16.22 -3.16
C ARG A 671 -4.49 17.26 -4.07
N TYR A 672 -4.00 18.31 -3.46
CA TYR A 672 -3.21 19.35 -4.09
C TYR A 672 -1.87 19.48 -3.36
N SER A 673 -0.77 19.39 -4.10
CA SER A 673 0.58 19.53 -3.57
C SER A 673 1.35 20.56 -4.38
N LYS A 674 2.06 21.48 -3.71
CA LYS A 674 2.82 22.56 -4.30
C LYS A 674 4.16 22.73 -3.62
N SER A 675 5.23 22.71 -4.44
CA SER A 675 6.56 23.10 -4.00
C SER A 675 6.88 24.52 -4.45
N PHE A 676 7.40 25.31 -3.53
CA PHE A 676 7.88 26.68 -3.82
C PHE A 676 9.40 26.70 -3.73
N GLY A 677 10.04 27.51 -4.57
CA GLY A 677 11.49 27.77 -4.48
C GLY A 677 11.87 28.57 -3.23
N TRP A 678 10.94 29.37 -2.72
CA TRP A 678 11.10 30.14 -1.50
C TRP A 678 11.09 29.24 -0.26
N ALA A 679 12.07 29.43 0.62
CA ALA A 679 12.16 28.76 1.92
C ALA A 679 12.07 27.22 1.88
N LYS A 680 12.41 26.58 0.76
CA LYS A 680 12.19 25.14 0.54
C LYS A 680 10.76 24.69 0.90
N THR A 681 9.78 25.54 0.67
CA THR A 681 8.40 25.32 1.09
C THR A 681 7.72 24.24 0.26
N VAL A 682 7.05 23.33 0.93
CA VAL A 682 6.11 22.37 0.33
C VAL A 682 4.80 22.46 1.10
N LEU A 683 3.70 22.59 0.37
CA LEU A 683 2.34 22.57 0.89
C LEU A 683 1.62 21.36 0.31
N ASP A 684 0.84 20.66 1.14
CA ASP A 684 0.03 19.53 0.75
C ASP A 684 -1.35 19.62 1.39
N LEU A 685 -2.38 19.71 0.57
CA LEU A 685 -3.77 19.77 0.97
C LEU A 685 -4.48 18.51 0.50
N SER A 686 -5.17 17.82 1.37
CA SER A 686 -6.02 16.70 0.99
C SER A 686 -7.42 16.84 1.60
N ALA A 687 -8.43 16.43 0.82
CA ALA A 687 -9.81 16.41 1.25
C ALA A 687 -10.44 15.11 0.76
N SER A 688 -11.18 14.42 1.60
CA SER A 688 -12.01 13.29 1.23
C SER A 688 -13.38 13.39 1.88
N TYR A 689 -14.38 12.98 1.13
CA TYR A 689 -15.75 12.83 1.60
C TYR A 689 -16.30 11.50 1.16
N MET A 690 -16.89 10.75 2.10
CA MET A 690 -17.53 9.47 1.84
C MET A 690 -18.90 9.47 2.49
N MET A 691 -19.91 9.03 1.75
CA MET A 691 -21.26 8.79 2.22
C MET A 691 -21.62 7.33 1.96
N THR A 692 -22.02 6.61 2.98
CA THR A 692 -22.42 5.20 2.89
C THR A 692 -23.83 5.02 3.40
N ASP A 693 -24.74 4.61 2.51
CA ASP A 693 -26.05 4.08 2.85
C ASP A 693 -25.94 2.58 3.10
N TYR A 694 -26.46 2.10 4.22
CA TYR A 694 -26.38 0.69 4.61
C TYR A 694 -27.69 0.23 5.28
N GLY A 695 -27.89 -1.11 5.27
CA GLY A 695 -28.93 -1.76 6.06
C GLY A 695 -28.34 -2.30 7.37
N LEU A 696 -29.14 -2.31 8.41
CA LEU A 696 -28.87 -2.97 9.69
C LEU A 696 -30.14 -3.68 10.18
N LEU A 697 -29.98 -4.81 10.83
CA LEU A 697 -31.11 -5.55 11.41
C LEU A 697 -31.28 -5.13 12.87
N ALA A 698 -32.43 -4.53 13.18
CA ALA A 698 -32.80 -4.21 14.55
C ALA A 698 -34.29 -4.50 14.73
N MET A 699 -34.67 -5.12 15.84
CA MET A 699 -36.06 -5.54 16.13
C MET A 699 -36.68 -6.38 15.00
N ASP A 700 -35.91 -7.32 14.48
CA ASP A 700 -36.27 -8.22 13.34
C ASP A 700 -36.68 -7.47 12.05
N LYS A 701 -36.33 -6.20 11.90
CA LYS A 701 -36.61 -5.39 10.72
C LYS A 701 -35.32 -4.78 10.15
N VAL A 702 -35.25 -4.74 8.81
CA VAL A 702 -34.14 -4.04 8.13
C VAL A 702 -34.36 -2.53 8.23
N ASN A 703 -33.48 -1.88 8.95
CA ASN A 703 -33.45 -0.45 9.13
C ASN A 703 -32.39 0.16 8.20
N LYS A 704 -32.58 1.40 7.78
CA LYS A 704 -31.66 2.11 6.92
C LYS A 704 -30.86 3.15 7.70
N GLY A 705 -29.55 3.02 7.66
CA GLY A 705 -28.60 3.98 8.19
C GLY A 705 -27.85 4.70 7.08
N ARG A 706 -27.32 5.85 7.39
CA ARG A 706 -26.38 6.62 6.56
C ARG A 706 -25.23 7.12 7.42
N MET A 707 -24.03 6.92 6.95
CA MET A 707 -22.80 7.42 7.53
C MET A 707 -22.13 8.40 6.57
N HIS A 708 -21.72 9.56 7.09
CA HIS A 708 -20.87 10.52 6.40
C HIS A 708 -19.51 10.54 7.09
N SER A 709 -18.45 10.52 6.32
CA SER A 709 -17.09 10.68 6.80
C SER A 709 -16.36 11.67 5.92
N SER A 710 -15.82 12.72 6.51
CA SER A 710 -14.97 13.69 5.83
C SER A 710 -13.63 13.76 6.53
N VAL A 711 -12.56 13.79 5.76
CA VAL A 711 -11.21 14.03 6.27
C VAL A 711 -10.62 15.20 5.50
N LEU A 712 -10.24 16.24 6.21
CA LEU A 712 -9.50 17.38 5.68
C LEU A 712 -8.10 17.34 6.28
N SER A 713 -7.07 17.51 5.48
CA SER A 713 -5.70 17.50 5.99
C SER A 713 -4.85 18.55 5.26
N PHE A 714 -4.07 19.28 6.04
CA PHE A 714 -3.11 20.27 5.57
C PHE A 714 -1.74 19.97 6.18
N ASN A 715 -0.77 19.66 5.31
CA ASN A 715 0.61 19.44 5.71
C ASN A 715 1.49 20.52 5.09
N TYR A 716 2.48 20.97 5.83
CA TYR A 716 3.46 21.92 5.33
C TYR A 716 4.85 21.66 5.90
N SER A 717 5.84 21.96 5.10
CA SER A 717 7.24 21.98 5.51
C SER A 717 7.91 23.20 4.90
N LEU A 718 8.59 24.00 5.72
CA LEU A 718 9.28 25.20 5.25
C LEU A 718 10.53 25.51 6.09
N ARG A 719 11.50 26.17 5.46
CA ARG A 719 12.70 26.66 6.11
C ARG A 719 12.85 28.16 5.82
N PRO A 720 12.16 29.04 6.57
CA PRO A 720 12.10 30.48 6.28
C PRO A 720 13.47 31.15 6.39
N ILE A 721 14.27 30.70 7.33
CA ILE A 721 15.66 31.15 7.53
C ILE A 721 16.58 29.95 7.78
N ARG A 722 17.89 30.15 7.66
CA ARG A 722 18.86 29.05 7.82
C ARG A 722 18.86 28.39 9.18
N VAL A 723 18.49 29.14 10.21
CA VAL A 723 18.48 28.67 11.62
C VAL A 723 17.15 28.08 12.08
N LEU A 724 16.09 28.12 11.24
CA LEU A 724 14.73 27.68 11.64
C LEU A 724 14.11 26.82 10.53
N SER A 725 13.61 25.66 10.88
CA SER A 725 12.76 24.79 10.08
C SER A 725 11.44 24.50 10.80
N LEU A 726 10.35 24.48 10.06
CA LEU A 726 8.99 24.29 10.54
C LEU A 726 8.34 23.15 9.73
N GLU A 727 7.74 22.21 10.43
CA GLU A 727 6.91 21.18 9.83
C GLU A 727 5.59 21.12 10.60
N GLY A 728 4.48 21.02 9.91
CA GLY A 728 3.20 20.94 10.57
C GLY A 728 2.19 20.12 9.77
N LYS A 729 1.28 19.51 10.51
CA LYS A 729 0.15 18.77 9.99
C LYS A 729 -1.08 19.16 10.80
N SER A 730 -2.15 19.50 10.09
CA SER A 730 -3.46 19.77 10.71
C SER A 730 -4.49 18.91 9.99
N SER A 731 -5.32 18.20 10.73
CA SER A 731 -6.39 17.40 10.15
C SER A 731 -7.68 17.56 10.94
N ALA A 732 -8.80 17.58 10.22
CA ALA A 732 -10.14 17.50 10.79
C ALA A 732 -10.82 16.23 10.26
N ILE A 733 -11.32 15.41 11.16
CA ILE A 733 -12.07 14.18 10.87
C ILE A 733 -13.50 14.42 11.33
N ILE A 734 -14.41 14.48 10.37
CA ILE A 734 -15.84 14.74 10.62
C ILE A 734 -16.59 13.46 10.35
N SER A 735 -17.21 12.91 11.38
CA SER A 735 -18.06 11.72 11.32
C SER A 735 -19.49 12.09 11.68
N LYS A 736 -20.44 11.77 10.81
CA LYS A 736 -21.86 11.98 11.06
C LYS A 736 -22.63 10.71 10.74
N GLN A 737 -23.49 10.31 11.65
CA GLN A 737 -24.39 9.16 11.49
C GLN A 737 -25.84 9.63 11.48
N GLU A 738 -26.62 9.10 10.55
CA GLU A 738 -28.06 9.35 10.44
C GLU A 738 -28.81 8.01 10.45
N ASN A 739 -29.75 7.85 11.35
CA ASN A 739 -30.70 6.76 11.32
C ASN A 739 -31.95 7.21 10.53
N ARG A 740 -32.22 6.57 9.39
CA ARG A 740 -33.31 6.97 8.48
C ARG A 740 -34.64 6.29 8.76
N SER A 741 -34.62 5.16 9.42
CA SER A 741 -35.81 4.34 9.66
C SER A 741 -36.39 4.55 11.08
N LEU A 742 -35.54 4.84 12.06
CA LEU A 742 -35.90 4.98 13.46
C LEU A 742 -35.73 6.44 13.86
N LYS A 743 -36.78 7.25 13.70
CA LYS A 743 -36.76 8.70 13.93
C LYS A 743 -36.37 9.10 15.37
N ASN A 744 -36.47 8.19 16.31
CA ASN A 744 -36.18 8.43 17.72
C ASN A 744 -34.76 8.07 18.14
N MET A 745 -33.94 7.51 17.24
CA MET A 745 -32.53 7.22 17.52
C MET A 745 -31.66 8.40 17.13
N SER A 746 -30.75 8.77 18.01
CA SER A 746 -29.92 9.94 17.87
C SER A 746 -29.08 9.92 16.59
N SER A 747 -29.17 11.01 15.81
CA SER A 747 -28.18 11.35 14.80
C SER A 747 -27.05 12.09 15.50
N GLY A 748 -25.86 11.51 15.53
CA GLY A 748 -24.66 12.11 16.11
C GLY A 748 -23.74 12.69 15.04
N SER A 749 -23.01 13.75 15.39
CA SER A 749 -21.90 14.28 14.60
C SER A 749 -20.74 14.61 15.51
N ILE A 750 -19.57 14.06 15.24
CA ILE A 750 -18.33 14.35 15.95
C ILE A 750 -17.32 14.89 14.95
N THR A 751 -16.59 15.92 15.36
CA THR A 751 -15.45 16.45 14.62
C THR A 751 -14.23 16.38 15.54
N ASP A 752 -13.23 15.64 15.11
CA ASP A 752 -11.94 15.53 15.80
C ASP A 752 -10.90 16.35 15.04
N TRP A 753 -10.15 17.20 15.74
CA TRP A 753 -9.04 17.97 15.21
C TRP A 753 -7.72 17.44 15.77
N ASN A 754 -6.77 17.18 14.86
CA ASN A 754 -5.42 16.76 15.22
C ASN A 754 -4.45 17.76 14.60
N HIS A 755 -3.64 18.40 15.42
CA HIS A 755 -2.63 19.35 14.98
C HIS A 755 -1.26 18.90 15.47
N SER A 756 -0.26 18.92 14.60
CA SER A 756 1.14 18.78 14.99
C SER A 756 1.96 19.92 14.43
N LEU A 757 2.91 20.39 15.24
CA LEU A 757 3.86 21.43 14.86
C LEU A 757 5.24 21.06 15.40
N ASP A 758 6.16 20.79 14.48
CA ASP A 758 7.55 20.50 14.77
C ASP A 758 8.40 21.75 14.44
N LEU A 759 9.10 22.26 15.45
CA LEU A 759 10.01 23.39 15.36
C LEU A 759 11.44 22.87 15.48
N HIS A 760 12.32 23.19 14.51
CA HIS A 760 13.73 22.83 14.56
C HIS A 760 14.58 24.08 14.47
N VAL A 761 15.38 24.35 15.50
CA VAL A 761 16.28 25.49 15.59
C VAL A 761 17.73 25.00 15.49
N PHE A 762 18.52 25.64 14.61
CA PHE A 762 19.94 25.33 14.35
C PHE A 762 20.81 26.52 14.81
N PRO A 763 21.09 26.68 16.12
CA PRO A 763 21.77 27.85 16.66
C PRO A 763 23.22 27.97 16.16
N LYS A 764 23.89 26.83 15.98
CA LYS A 764 25.26 26.73 15.44
C LYS A 764 25.40 25.46 14.60
N LYS A 765 26.44 25.40 13.76
CA LYS A 765 26.74 24.20 12.98
C LYS A 765 26.85 22.96 13.86
N GLY A 766 26.07 21.93 13.54
CA GLY A 766 26.04 20.67 14.27
C GLY A 766 25.03 20.65 15.44
N TRP A 767 24.55 21.78 15.93
CA TRP A 767 23.55 21.84 17.01
C TRP A 767 22.14 21.94 16.46
N MET A 768 21.22 21.17 17.03
CA MET A 768 19.80 21.24 16.73
C MET A 768 18.98 21.12 18.02
N ILE A 769 18.02 22.03 18.17
CA ILE A 769 16.98 21.97 19.19
C ILE A 769 15.67 21.70 18.46
N SER A 770 14.93 20.68 18.86
CA SER A 770 13.64 20.34 18.27
C SER A 770 12.55 20.36 19.34
N VAL A 771 11.45 21.02 19.07
CA VAL A 771 10.26 21.02 19.90
C VAL A 771 9.12 20.47 19.03
N LYS A 772 8.55 19.36 19.43
CA LYS A 772 7.44 18.69 18.75
C LYS A 772 6.18 18.83 19.59
N ASN A 773 5.15 19.38 19.00
CA ASN A 773 3.89 19.61 19.66
C ASN A 773 2.79 18.84 18.95
N GLU A 774 1.91 18.18 19.69
CA GLU A 774 0.71 17.52 19.20
C GLU A 774 -0.47 17.96 20.05
N LEU A 775 -1.56 18.37 19.39
CA LEU A 775 -2.80 18.79 20.04
C LEU A 775 -3.96 18.03 19.41
N PHE A 776 -4.75 17.40 20.25
CA PHE A 776 -5.97 16.69 19.89
C PHE A 776 -7.15 17.35 20.56
N ASP A 777 -8.17 17.69 19.78
CA ASP A 777 -9.39 18.33 20.24
C ASP A 777 -10.61 17.66 19.59
N SER A 778 -11.76 17.77 20.20
CA SER A 778 -13.01 17.19 19.71
C SER A 778 -14.17 18.18 19.89
N SER A 779 -15.16 18.11 18.98
CA SER A 779 -16.42 18.85 19.13
C SER A 779 -17.26 18.35 20.31
N GLU A 780 -16.92 17.22 20.89
CA GLU A 780 -17.58 16.65 22.07
C GLU A 780 -17.07 17.34 23.34
N ARG A 781 -17.94 18.13 23.98
CA ARG A 781 -17.57 18.97 25.12
C ARG A 781 -17.16 18.20 26.39
N SER A 782 -17.47 16.90 26.44
CA SER A 782 -17.10 16.04 27.58
C SER A 782 -15.66 15.54 27.48
N ILE A 783 -14.96 15.80 26.36
CA ILE A 783 -13.58 15.37 26.11
C ILE A 783 -12.65 16.57 26.27
N ASP A 784 -11.66 16.43 27.12
CA ASP A 784 -10.64 17.44 27.32
C ASP A 784 -9.65 17.50 26.15
N VAL A 785 -9.08 18.67 25.90
CA VAL A 785 -8.04 18.89 24.94
C VAL A 785 -6.76 18.16 25.40
N ASN A 786 -6.24 17.27 24.56
CA ASN A 786 -5.00 16.57 24.86
C ASN A 786 -3.83 17.26 24.15
N TYR A 787 -2.81 17.63 24.93
CA TYR A 787 -1.62 18.28 24.43
C TYR A 787 -0.36 17.54 24.84
N PHE A 788 0.51 17.28 23.85
CA PHE A 788 1.80 16.63 24.02
C PHE A 788 2.92 17.54 23.53
N CYS A 789 4.02 17.55 24.27
CA CYS A 789 5.24 18.23 23.88
C CYS A 789 6.43 17.31 24.08
N ASP A 790 7.23 17.13 23.03
CA ASP A 790 8.53 16.44 23.09
C ASP A 790 9.63 17.46 22.78
N LEU A 791 10.73 17.38 23.51
CA LEU A 791 11.92 18.20 23.35
C LEU A 791 13.12 17.33 22.96
N SER A 792 13.92 17.77 21.99
CA SER A 792 15.17 17.10 21.65
C SER A 792 16.28 18.13 21.47
N LEU A 793 17.44 17.83 22.07
CA LEU A 793 18.68 18.57 21.90
C LEU A 793 19.70 17.64 21.30
N SER A 794 20.26 17.95 20.11
CA SER A 794 21.28 17.13 19.52
C SER A 794 22.48 17.92 19.03
N TYR A 795 23.64 17.23 19.05
CA TYR A 795 24.88 17.73 18.47
C TYR A 795 25.44 16.69 17.50
N LYS A 796 25.61 17.05 16.25
CA LYS A 796 26.13 16.24 15.17
C LYS A 796 27.54 16.67 14.78
N SER A 797 28.49 15.73 14.90
CA SER A 797 29.85 15.82 14.37
C SER A 797 29.91 15.20 12.95
N LYS A 798 31.09 15.00 12.38
CA LYS A 798 31.27 14.37 11.06
C LYS A 798 30.89 12.89 11.05
N SER A 799 31.17 12.15 12.13
CA SER A 799 31.06 10.69 12.21
C SER A 799 30.16 10.19 13.32
N TRP A 800 29.70 11.06 14.21
CA TRP A 800 28.83 10.71 15.33
C TRP A 800 27.87 11.83 15.69
N GLU A 801 26.80 11.48 16.37
CA GLU A 801 25.81 12.40 16.90
C GLU A 801 25.41 11.98 18.30
N ILE A 802 25.23 12.94 19.21
CA ILE A 802 24.62 12.74 20.52
C ILE A 802 23.29 13.48 20.52
N ALA A 803 22.24 12.84 21.00
CA ALA A 803 20.92 13.44 21.18
C ALA A 803 20.41 13.16 22.61
N PHE A 804 19.77 14.15 23.19
CA PHE A 804 18.99 14.06 24.42
C PHE A 804 17.52 14.30 24.06
N ASP A 805 16.69 13.31 24.24
CA ASP A 805 15.27 13.34 23.92
C ASP A 805 14.46 13.28 25.21
N GLY A 806 13.55 14.25 25.42
CA GLY A 806 12.51 14.25 26.44
C GLY A 806 11.15 14.09 25.79
N ASN A 807 10.41 13.04 26.12
CA ASN A 807 9.09 12.74 25.60
C ASN A 807 8.01 13.06 26.64
N ASN A 808 6.84 13.53 26.15
CA ASN A 808 5.69 13.83 27.01
C ASN A 808 6.05 14.75 28.20
N ILE A 809 6.71 15.88 27.91
CA ILE A 809 7.28 16.77 28.93
C ILE A 809 6.25 17.25 29.96
N PHE A 810 5.00 17.44 29.55
CA PHE A 810 3.92 17.89 30.44
C PHE A 810 3.29 16.75 31.27
N GLY A 811 3.61 15.48 30.94
CA GLY A 811 3.19 14.31 31.72
C GLY A 811 1.71 13.98 31.60
N THR A 812 1.12 14.18 30.40
CA THR A 812 -0.25 13.75 30.12
C THR A 812 -0.35 12.23 30.30
N SER A 813 -1.24 11.76 31.17
CA SER A 813 -1.32 10.35 31.62
C SER A 813 -2.40 9.54 30.93
N GLU A 814 -3.40 10.21 30.36
CA GLU A 814 -4.58 9.59 29.74
C GLU A 814 -4.95 10.30 28.46
N PHE A 815 -5.57 9.58 27.55
CA PHE A 815 -6.12 10.12 26.30
C PHE A 815 -7.56 9.66 26.14
N GLU A 816 -8.45 10.63 26.04
CA GLU A 816 -9.89 10.41 25.92
C GLU A 816 -10.36 10.57 24.49
N ARG A 817 -11.31 9.73 24.09
CA ARG A 817 -11.92 9.80 22.76
C ARG A 817 -13.34 9.25 22.76
N ARG A 818 -14.19 9.82 21.90
CA ARG A 818 -15.50 9.28 21.55
C ARG A 818 -15.55 8.87 20.06
N ILE A 819 -16.06 7.69 19.78
CA ILE A 819 -16.16 7.12 18.42
C ILE A 819 -17.62 6.81 18.15
N LEU A 820 -18.13 7.30 17.01
CA LEU A 820 -19.45 6.93 16.49
C LEU A 820 -19.27 5.79 15.47
N GLY A 821 -19.76 4.59 15.81
CA GLY A 821 -19.87 3.47 14.89
C GLY A 821 -21.29 3.32 14.33
N ASN A 822 -21.48 2.37 13.43
CA ASN A 822 -22.79 2.14 12.80
C ASN A 822 -23.87 1.69 13.78
N THR A 823 -23.49 0.96 14.82
CA THR A 823 -24.38 0.30 15.79
C THR A 823 -24.02 0.58 17.24
N ILE A 824 -22.87 1.22 17.46
CA ILE A 824 -22.30 1.42 18.78
C ILE A 824 -21.63 2.78 18.86
N GLU A 825 -21.83 3.50 19.94
CA GLU A 825 -21.08 4.68 20.34
C GLU A 825 -20.15 4.27 21.48
N THR A 826 -18.86 4.57 21.35
CA THR A 826 -17.85 4.17 22.34
C THR A 826 -17.08 5.40 22.84
N TYR A 827 -17.07 5.62 24.13
CA TYR A 827 -16.14 6.50 24.83
C TYR A 827 -14.97 5.64 25.30
N SER A 828 -13.74 6.07 25.07
CA SER A 828 -12.53 5.35 25.48
C SER A 828 -11.54 6.25 26.17
N VAL A 829 -10.86 5.70 27.17
CA VAL A 829 -9.75 6.33 27.92
C VAL A 829 -8.56 5.39 27.84
N THR A 830 -7.51 5.83 27.19
CA THR A 830 -6.27 5.05 26.99
C THR A 830 -5.18 5.58 27.93
N ARG A 831 -4.58 4.67 28.70
CA ARG A 831 -3.43 5.02 29.55
C ARG A 831 -2.21 5.33 28.67
N LEU A 832 -1.53 6.43 28.97
CA LEU A 832 -0.37 6.90 28.24
C LEU A 832 0.95 6.59 28.98
N ARG A 833 2.03 6.57 28.18
CA ARG A 833 3.39 6.51 28.70
C ARG A 833 3.72 7.79 29.45
N PRO A 834 4.47 7.69 30.56
CA PRO A 834 4.81 8.82 31.38
C PRO A 834 5.81 9.75 30.69
N ARG A 835 6.32 10.70 31.43
CA ARG A 835 7.46 11.53 31.04
C ARG A 835 8.72 10.67 30.94
N GLU A 836 9.45 10.76 29.83
CA GLU A 836 10.60 9.89 29.51
C GLU A 836 11.78 10.70 28.99
N PHE A 837 12.99 10.32 29.39
CA PHE A 837 14.23 10.95 28.93
C PHE A 837 15.17 9.88 28.40
N ILE A 838 15.70 10.09 27.19
CA ILE A 838 16.60 9.14 26.52
C ILE A 838 17.82 9.89 25.97
N VAL A 839 19.00 9.40 26.28
CA VAL A 839 20.25 9.83 25.62
C VAL A 839 20.60 8.84 24.53
N LYS A 840 20.92 9.32 23.35
CA LYS A 840 21.31 8.52 22.18
C LYS A 840 22.66 8.93 21.64
N VAL A 841 23.46 7.93 21.30
CA VAL A 841 24.72 8.12 20.56
C VAL A 841 24.58 7.38 19.24
N CYS A 842 24.75 8.10 18.12
CA CYS A 842 24.61 7.58 16.77
C CYS A 842 25.95 7.64 16.05
N PHE A 843 26.36 6.54 15.39
CA PHE A 843 27.57 6.43 14.59
C PHE A 843 27.23 6.07 13.14
N GLY A 844 27.98 6.58 12.16
CA GLY A 844 27.84 6.24 10.74
C GLY A 844 26.76 6.99 9.97
N ASN A 845 26.19 8.03 10.53
CA ASN A 845 25.13 8.85 9.88
C ASN A 845 25.67 10.03 9.07
#